data_9909c66d01a755edc706ed9033cc8db5
#
_entry.id   9909c66d01a755edc706ed9033cc8db5
#
_cell.length_a   1.000
_cell.length_b   1.000
_cell.length_c   1.000
_cell.angle_alpha   90.00
_cell.angle_beta   90.00
_cell.angle_gamma   90.00
#
_symmetry.space_group_name_H-M   'P 1'
#
loop_
_entity.id
_entity.type
_entity.pdbx_description
1 polymer ?
#
loop_
_entity_poly.entity_id
_entity_poly.type
_entity_poly.pdbx_seq_one_letter_code
_entity_poly.pdbx_strand_id
1 'polypeptide(L)'
;MKLSRILSGVVVPALLLAQPLRSPFPFLPALQTPLEPVWWEQLQDSSGNGGWLIPRGGELHARDGTPRRLFGVVLYNTACFPDSTTAIAVAQRLQALGFNAVALVGIDYSNWDASSILQSGTSSSALSPAQMQRLDWFISQLARHNIAVFLALHARWTPRTGDGVPRRDSIPTYGRAVLYTDSAFQQRHRAIVRLLLEHVNPYTGRAYRSDPAIAGVWLTWDNSLLNFWVNNRLHHPGGILSHFHSRQLDTLFAAFLRRKYGSDAALRAAWSVPAADTQNFIPNGSFEDEFSLQWTFSSNSAVAQAVFRLTETNVRHGRFAGLVRIARTNGSPSSVILYNGTQVQQDRLYELRFWARASRPQRPLRLQVYNGEFPYQNLGLYRDTVLGTAWQEFRLRFRAPETAPAARLIFYLGQDTGEVVLDDVRLHMLDESPLQPGESLATVSIARSLYGDLLGATPQRMRDNVEFYTELQQRYYESMSRFLRDSLGYRGIILAGTLLSTFNDLWSMQAMDGIVGSTGWDYRRNRTEPQGSWFIANTPMLGHTAAGNLPGIARASVRDKLSIGLFSMPFPSAHMAEMPLLLSAYGAYQGWDAVFLNYGADSRETYTTPFVRRDKHYELWAHSAVMSLAPSAAIAFRNGLIRLGRDSLPLQQTRAALLRPQWQQGSFWLRFGADNRIMLFRRVFFDSLEASQQSVQPQRQVPELREPDLSRLLSDTEELLWNALDTLFTVTTPRYIAVTGRLKGILQVGPLRVERLDSGWVGTVTWLSLDTAPLPQARRSLLTAVSRACNSDAVWEGSTSIWQGWGTAPMVLEALQLRLSWESTADTILVYGLDSLGRLASGPFSVDRLPGGRVSFRLDQTALPQHTPWFLIEQRWKPTDTTSVAEDGEPPAAWLRVTPHPAGRSGRVEFLLPPTAAAATLLLIDPLGRTQPLWHGRADGALREVALPALAPGLYWLELRSGHYCIRHPVLVSP
;
A
#
# COMPACT_ATOMS: atom_id res chain seq x y z
N MET A 1 -5.59 -17.87 -31.87
CA MET A 1 -5.06 -16.86 -32.81
C MET A 1 -5.34 -15.43 -32.34
N LYS A 2 -5.13 -15.08 -31.06
CA LYS A 2 -5.30 -13.70 -30.51
C LYS A 2 -4.39 -13.38 -29.32
N LEU A 3 -3.28 -14.09 -29.11
CA LEU A 3 -2.33 -13.84 -28.01
C LEU A 3 -1.21 -12.84 -28.34
N SER A 4 -1.15 -12.25 -29.52
CA SER A 4 0.00 -11.45 -29.97
C SER A 4 -0.14 -9.93 -29.76
N ARG A 5 -1.20 -9.44 -29.10
CA ARG A 5 -1.40 -7.99 -28.92
C ARG A 5 -1.16 -7.46 -27.50
N ILE A 6 -0.83 -8.31 -26.54
CA ILE A 6 -0.71 -7.87 -25.12
C ILE A 6 0.66 -7.28 -24.77
N LEU A 7 1.68 -7.44 -25.60
CA LEU A 7 3.04 -6.96 -25.29
C LEU A 7 3.54 -5.77 -26.14
N SER A 8 2.73 -5.26 -27.06
CA SER A 8 3.08 -4.07 -27.85
C SER A 8 2.35 -2.78 -27.43
N GLY A 9 1.68 -2.79 -26.31
CA GLY A 9 1.00 -1.63 -25.75
C GLY A 9 1.90 -0.85 -24.81
N VAL A 10 2.31 0.33 -25.28
CA VAL A 10 2.88 1.42 -24.51
C VAL A 10 4.38 1.33 -24.22
N VAL A 11 5.16 1.37 -25.25
CA VAL A 11 6.35 2.21 -25.20
C VAL A 11 5.84 3.66 -25.27
N VAL A 12 5.39 4.22 -24.13
CA VAL A 12 5.46 5.68 -23.96
C VAL A 12 6.93 6.00 -24.13
N PRO A 13 7.32 6.83 -25.09
CA PRO A 13 8.73 7.07 -25.31
C PRO A 13 9.31 7.60 -23.99
N ALA A 14 10.15 6.81 -23.35
CA ALA A 14 10.93 7.18 -22.17
C ALA A 14 11.69 8.51 -22.37
N LEU A 15 11.91 8.89 -23.62
CA LEU A 15 12.45 10.16 -24.06
C LEU A 15 11.67 11.42 -23.61
N LEU A 16 10.33 11.33 -23.39
CA LEU A 16 9.57 12.52 -23.00
C LEU A 16 9.66 12.83 -21.50
N LEU A 17 9.97 11.84 -20.65
CA LEU A 17 10.11 12.03 -19.20
C LEU A 17 11.48 12.62 -18.81
N ALA A 18 12.48 12.44 -19.65
CA ALA A 18 13.82 13.00 -19.46
C ALA A 18 13.95 14.47 -19.91
N GLN A 19 12.85 15.09 -20.30
CA GLN A 19 12.89 16.52 -20.67
C GLN A 19 12.91 17.40 -19.43
N PRO A 20 13.61 18.56 -19.47
CA PRO A 20 13.53 19.56 -18.43
C PRO A 20 12.08 19.92 -18.10
N LEU A 21 11.84 20.33 -16.87
CA LEU A 21 10.52 20.83 -16.47
C LEU A 21 10.20 22.10 -17.27
N ARG A 22 8.94 22.26 -17.67
CA ARG A 22 8.47 23.42 -18.41
C ARG A 22 8.05 24.51 -17.46
N SER A 23 8.57 25.70 -17.67
CA SER A 23 8.26 26.89 -16.84
C SER A 23 8.20 26.53 -15.34
N PRO A 24 9.26 25.95 -14.79
CA PRO A 24 9.25 25.48 -13.40
C PRO A 24 9.14 26.67 -12.43
N PHE A 25 8.43 26.45 -11.35
CA PHE A 25 8.31 27.44 -10.27
C PHE A 25 8.51 26.78 -8.90
N PRO A 26 9.15 27.47 -7.93
CA PRO A 26 9.32 26.97 -6.60
C PRO A 26 7.98 27.01 -5.86
N PHE A 27 7.61 25.90 -5.24
CA PHE A 27 6.49 25.85 -4.32
C PHE A 27 6.72 24.75 -3.28
N LEU A 28 6.69 25.11 -2.03
CA LEU A 28 6.74 24.17 -0.93
C LEU A 28 5.75 24.64 0.13
N PRO A 29 4.78 23.80 0.54
CA PRO A 29 3.93 24.13 1.67
C PRO A 29 4.79 24.54 2.86
N ALA A 30 4.50 25.69 3.43
CA ALA A 30 5.40 26.37 4.36
C ALA A 30 5.77 25.53 5.59
N LEU A 31 6.99 25.72 6.03
CA LEU A 31 7.61 24.95 7.12
C LEU A 31 7.37 25.59 8.50
N GLN A 32 7.00 26.87 8.54
CA GLN A 32 6.98 27.66 9.79
C GLN A 32 5.77 28.60 9.77
N THR A 33 4.85 28.44 10.65
CA THR A 33 3.85 29.38 11.20
C THR A 33 2.53 28.67 11.54
N PRO A 34 1.73 29.14 12.50
CA PRO A 34 0.40 28.58 12.75
C PRO A 34 -0.43 28.70 11.48
N LEU A 35 -0.83 27.57 10.93
CA LEU A 35 -1.49 27.46 9.65
C LEU A 35 -2.97 27.18 9.87
N GLU A 36 -3.81 28.11 9.47
CA GLU A 36 -5.24 27.88 9.24
C GLU A 36 -5.52 28.08 7.74
N PRO A 37 -5.21 27.08 6.90
CA PRO A 37 -5.48 27.13 5.48
C PRO A 37 -7.00 27.17 5.22
N VAL A 38 -7.41 27.54 4.02
CA VAL A 38 -8.84 27.65 3.65
C VAL A 38 -9.63 26.35 3.83
N TRP A 39 -8.95 25.21 3.93
CA TRP A 39 -9.53 23.89 4.16
C TRP A 39 -9.46 23.43 5.62
N TRP A 40 -9.05 24.29 6.55
CA TRP A 40 -8.79 23.95 7.97
C TRP A 40 -9.98 23.27 8.65
N GLU A 41 -11.18 23.79 8.42
CA GLU A 41 -12.41 23.24 9.02
C GLU A 41 -12.65 21.77 8.65
N GLN A 42 -12.24 21.34 7.44
CA GLN A 42 -12.39 19.96 6.99
C GLN A 42 -11.43 19.00 7.69
N LEU A 43 -10.41 19.50 8.36
CA LEU A 43 -9.41 18.72 9.09
C LEU A 43 -9.67 18.64 10.58
N GLN A 44 -10.63 19.41 11.10
CA GLN A 44 -10.97 19.39 12.50
C GLN A 44 -11.75 18.10 12.83
N ASP A 45 -11.23 17.33 13.79
CA ASP A 45 -11.94 16.19 14.31
C ASP A 45 -13.01 16.68 15.29
N SER A 46 -14.26 16.45 14.98
CA SER A 46 -15.42 16.87 15.81
C SER A 46 -15.52 16.14 17.16
N SER A 47 -14.84 14.99 17.30
CA SER A 47 -14.76 14.26 18.58
C SER A 47 -13.50 14.66 19.32
N GLY A 48 -13.68 15.30 20.45
CA GLY A 48 -12.64 15.95 21.29
C GLY A 48 -11.36 15.14 21.48
N ASN A 49 -10.30 15.90 21.69
CA ASN A 49 -8.93 15.48 21.92
C ASN A 49 -8.80 14.49 23.08
N GLY A 50 -8.08 13.39 22.88
CA GLY A 50 -7.39 12.74 23.98
C GLY A 50 -7.94 11.41 24.44
N GLY A 51 -8.65 10.66 23.61
CA GLY A 51 -9.02 9.27 23.88
C GLY A 51 -8.16 8.24 23.15
N TRP A 52 -8.16 7.02 23.64
CA TRP A 52 -7.57 5.88 22.96
C TRP A 52 -8.29 5.62 21.63
N LEU A 53 -7.51 5.31 20.62
CA LEU A 53 -8.01 4.68 19.39
C LEU A 53 -8.25 3.21 19.69
N ILE A 54 -9.42 2.70 19.35
CA ILE A 54 -9.87 1.36 19.74
C ILE A 54 -10.24 0.56 18.49
N PRO A 55 -9.59 -0.59 18.26
CA PRO A 55 -10.04 -1.51 17.21
C PRO A 55 -11.33 -2.22 17.66
N ARG A 56 -12.34 -2.22 16.79
CA ARG A 56 -13.63 -2.92 17.00
C ARG A 56 -14.08 -3.55 15.69
N GLY A 57 -14.19 -4.88 15.66
CA GLY A 57 -14.67 -5.59 14.47
C GLY A 57 -13.84 -5.32 13.20
N GLY A 58 -12.53 -5.06 13.35
CA GLY A 58 -11.66 -4.74 12.23
C GLY A 58 -11.71 -3.31 11.75
N GLU A 59 -12.36 -2.41 12.48
CA GLU A 59 -12.41 -0.98 12.20
C GLU A 59 -11.84 -0.15 13.35
N LEU A 60 -11.21 0.95 13.02
CA LEU A 60 -10.65 1.88 14.00
C LEU A 60 -11.71 2.89 14.47
N HIS A 61 -11.86 3.01 15.78
CA HIS A 61 -12.82 3.93 16.40
C HIS A 61 -12.15 4.84 17.41
N ALA A 62 -12.69 6.04 17.57
CA ALA A 62 -12.43 6.88 18.74
C ALA A 62 -13.16 6.30 19.97
N ARG A 63 -12.85 6.84 21.16
CA ARG A 63 -13.46 6.39 22.41
C ARG A 63 -14.99 6.53 22.44
N ASP A 64 -15.52 7.53 21.77
CA ASP A 64 -16.97 7.78 21.66
C ASP A 64 -17.69 6.84 20.68
N GLY A 65 -16.95 5.92 20.04
CA GLY A 65 -17.47 5.00 19.03
C GLY A 65 -17.47 5.53 17.60
N THR A 66 -17.03 6.75 17.36
CA THR A 66 -16.94 7.34 16.01
C THR A 66 -15.87 6.61 15.21
N PRO A 67 -16.18 6.11 13.98
CA PRO A 67 -15.18 5.54 13.09
C PRO A 67 -14.08 6.54 12.77
N ARG A 68 -12.83 6.06 12.69
CA ARG A 68 -11.66 6.88 12.43
C ARG A 68 -10.83 6.33 11.30
N ARG A 69 -10.25 7.21 10.48
CA ARG A 69 -9.25 6.87 9.49
C ARG A 69 -8.00 7.71 9.69
N LEU A 70 -6.84 7.07 9.58
CA LEU A 70 -5.56 7.73 9.80
C LEU A 70 -4.82 7.92 8.47
N PHE A 71 -4.60 9.18 8.11
CA PHE A 71 -3.72 9.56 7.03
C PHE A 71 -2.38 9.98 7.64
N GLY A 72 -1.39 9.10 7.53
CA GLY A 72 -0.15 9.19 8.29
C GLY A 72 1.11 9.35 7.45
N VAL A 73 2.20 9.62 8.14
CA VAL A 73 3.54 9.69 7.58
C VAL A 73 4.55 9.00 8.50
N VAL A 74 5.60 8.41 7.93
CA VAL A 74 6.67 7.75 8.70
C VAL A 74 7.88 8.67 8.80
N LEU A 75 8.34 8.89 10.04
CA LEU A 75 9.56 9.64 10.36
C LEU A 75 10.63 8.68 10.89
N TYR A 76 11.85 8.87 10.44
CA TYR A 76 12.95 7.96 10.74
C TYR A 76 14.09 8.64 11.50
N ASN A 77 14.79 7.86 12.29
CA ASN A 77 16.07 8.20 12.87
C ASN A 77 16.08 9.57 13.58
N THR A 78 16.98 10.49 13.23
CA THR A 78 17.06 11.79 13.90
C THR A 78 15.86 12.71 13.63
N ALA A 79 15.06 12.44 12.60
CA ALA A 79 13.79 13.15 12.41
C ALA A 79 12.80 12.91 13.56
N CYS A 80 12.95 11.83 14.33
CA CYS A 80 12.13 11.56 15.52
C CYS A 80 12.49 12.45 16.73
N PHE A 81 13.59 13.20 16.65
CA PHE A 81 14.13 14.00 17.76
C PHE A 81 14.41 15.45 17.36
N PRO A 82 13.42 16.19 16.82
CA PRO A 82 13.61 17.60 16.48
C PRO A 82 13.91 18.44 17.72
N ASP A 83 14.49 19.63 17.53
CA ASP A 83 14.52 20.65 18.60
C ASP A 83 13.12 21.17 18.91
N SER A 84 12.99 21.96 19.97
CA SER A 84 11.70 22.42 20.47
C SER A 84 10.90 23.26 19.47
N THR A 85 11.57 24.14 18.73
CA THR A 85 10.95 25.02 17.73
C THR A 85 10.53 24.21 16.51
N THR A 86 11.42 23.36 16.01
CA THR A 86 11.16 22.47 14.88
C THR A 86 10.03 21.49 15.20
N ALA A 87 9.93 20.96 16.40
CA ALA A 87 8.86 20.06 16.82
C ALA A 87 7.47 20.69 16.67
N ILE A 88 7.33 21.98 17.09
CA ILE A 88 6.09 22.75 16.94
C ILE A 88 5.77 22.92 15.45
N ALA A 89 6.73 23.40 14.67
CA ALA A 89 6.53 23.64 13.24
C ALA A 89 6.15 22.37 12.47
N VAL A 90 6.78 21.24 12.79
CA VAL A 90 6.48 19.93 12.19
C VAL A 90 5.05 19.50 12.52
N ALA A 91 4.63 19.56 13.78
CA ALA A 91 3.28 19.18 14.20
C ALA A 91 2.22 20.06 13.52
N GLN A 92 2.41 21.38 13.48
CA GLN A 92 1.54 22.33 12.80
C GLN A 92 1.43 22.05 11.31
N ARG A 93 2.57 21.85 10.63
CA ARG A 93 2.59 21.55 9.20
C ARG A 93 1.87 20.24 8.88
N LEU A 94 2.13 19.19 9.64
CA LEU A 94 1.47 17.91 9.44
C LEU A 94 -0.06 18.04 9.58
N GLN A 95 -0.52 18.72 10.62
CA GLN A 95 -1.95 18.97 10.81
C GLN A 95 -2.54 19.76 9.65
N ALA A 96 -1.89 20.87 9.23
CA ALA A 96 -2.36 21.69 8.12
C ALA A 96 -2.42 20.96 6.78
N LEU A 97 -1.53 20.00 6.56
CA LEU A 97 -1.54 19.12 5.38
C LEU A 97 -2.47 17.91 5.50
N GLY A 98 -3.17 17.78 6.64
CA GLY A 98 -4.17 16.75 6.85
C GLY A 98 -3.66 15.45 7.46
N PHE A 99 -2.38 15.36 7.83
CA PHE A 99 -1.85 14.20 8.54
C PHE A 99 -2.37 14.18 9.99
N ASN A 100 -2.94 13.06 10.40
CA ASN A 100 -3.42 12.83 11.76
C ASN A 100 -2.77 11.60 12.43
N ALA A 101 -1.72 11.05 11.82
CA ALA A 101 -0.91 10.01 12.40
C ALA A 101 0.56 10.12 11.98
N VAL A 102 1.46 9.74 12.88
CA VAL A 102 2.91 9.67 12.65
C VAL A 102 3.44 8.35 13.19
N ALA A 103 4.28 7.67 12.40
CA ALA A 103 5.06 6.55 12.86
C ALA A 103 6.50 6.99 13.11
N LEU A 104 7.05 6.76 14.31
CA LEU A 104 8.42 7.07 14.70
C LEU A 104 9.25 5.79 14.66
N VAL A 105 10.22 5.74 13.76
CA VAL A 105 11.00 4.54 13.46
C VAL A 105 12.51 4.78 13.62
N GLY A 106 13.23 3.80 14.19
CA GLY A 106 14.67 3.90 14.41
C GLY A 106 15.05 4.82 15.56
N ILE A 107 14.16 4.97 16.55
CA ILE A 107 14.44 5.66 17.81
C ILE A 107 15.37 4.85 18.73
N ASP A 108 15.62 3.61 18.38
CA ASP A 108 16.41 2.61 19.12
C ASP A 108 17.83 2.39 18.56
N TYR A 109 18.38 3.31 17.77
CA TYR A 109 19.60 3.09 17.00
C TYR A 109 20.86 3.02 17.90
N SER A 110 21.31 1.82 18.24
CA SER A 110 22.38 1.60 19.23
C SER A 110 23.71 2.28 18.92
N ASN A 111 24.02 2.47 17.65
CA ASN A 111 25.32 2.98 17.19
C ASN A 111 25.26 4.44 16.75
N TRP A 112 24.16 5.13 16.99
CA TRP A 112 23.96 6.53 16.62
C TRP A 112 23.20 7.28 17.71
N ASP A 113 23.93 7.86 18.64
CA ASP A 113 23.36 8.52 19.84
C ASP A 113 22.35 9.61 19.52
N ALA A 114 22.54 10.33 18.41
CA ALA A 114 21.59 11.34 17.95
C ALA A 114 20.21 10.77 17.54
N SER A 115 20.13 9.46 17.31
CA SER A 115 18.92 8.74 16.93
C SER A 115 18.57 7.62 17.92
N SER A 116 19.00 7.72 19.17
CA SER A 116 18.81 6.67 20.17
C SER A 116 18.13 7.18 21.42
N ILE A 117 17.05 6.53 21.83
CA ILE A 117 16.48 6.71 23.17
C ILE A 117 17.38 6.15 24.26
N LEU A 118 18.39 5.35 23.90
CA LEU A 118 19.30 4.71 24.85
C LEU A 118 20.53 5.58 25.14
N GLN A 119 20.89 5.70 26.39
CA GLN A 119 22.09 6.40 26.79
C GLN A 119 23.31 5.76 26.15
N SER A 120 24.27 6.59 25.72
CA SER A 120 25.58 6.13 25.21
C SER A 120 26.30 5.29 26.24
N GLY A 121 27.07 4.29 25.78
CA GLY A 121 27.87 3.45 26.65
C GLY A 121 27.83 1.97 26.26
N THR A 122 28.28 1.13 27.18
CA THR A 122 28.42 -0.31 26.96
C THR A 122 27.15 -1.12 27.18
N SER A 123 26.11 -0.53 27.75
CA SER A 123 24.85 -1.19 28.07
C SER A 123 23.63 -0.39 27.58
N SER A 124 22.59 -1.10 27.23
CA SER A 124 21.27 -0.56 26.84
C SER A 124 20.32 -0.53 28.05
N SER A 125 20.79 -0.20 29.25
CA SER A 125 20.06 -0.28 30.52
C SER A 125 19.46 1.04 30.98
N ALA A 126 19.72 2.15 30.29
CA ALA A 126 19.23 3.47 30.65
C ALA A 126 18.78 4.25 29.41
N LEU A 127 17.80 5.11 29.61
CA LEU A 127 17.36 6.07 28.60
C LEU A 127 18.29 7.29 28.58
N SER A 128 18.48 7.86 27.38
CA SER A 128 19.22 9.11 27.17
C SER A 128 18.34 10.29 27.58
N PRO A 129 18.70 11.05 28.66
CA PRO A 129 17.86 12.17 29.07
C PRO A 129 17.68 13.22 27.98
N ALA A 130 18.75 13.52 27.23
CA ALA A 130 18.71 14.52 26.17
C ALA A 130 17.78 14.11 24.98
N GLN A 131 17.82 12.85 24.58
CA GLN A 131 16.96 12.38 23.48
C GLN A 131 15.52 12.17 23.95
N MET A 132 15.33 11.68 25.18
CA MET A 132 13.99 11.57 25.76
C MET A 132 13.33 12.94 25.90
N GLN A 133 14.04 13.96 26.36
CA GLN A 133 13.49 15.32 26.42
C GLN A 133 12.97 15.81 25.05
N ARG A 134 13.73 15.54 23.97
CA ARG A 134 13.30 15.89 22.60
C ARG A 134 12.08 15.09 22.16
N LEU A 135 12.11 13.78 22.39
CA LEU A 135 11.02 12.87 22.01
C LEU A 135 9.74 13.19 22.78
N ASP A 136 9.85 13.40 24.10
CA ASP A 136 8.73 13.78 24.97
C ASP A 136 8.07 15.07 24.52
N TRP A 137 8.89 16.09 24.23
CA TRP A 137 8.39 17.36 23.70
C TRP A 137 7.70 17.17 22.36
N PHE A 138 8.33 16.44 21.44
CA PHE A 138 7.75 16.18 20.11
C PHE A 138 6.42 15.44 20.19
N ILE A 139 6.33 14.36 20.97
CA ILE A 139 5.06 13.63 21.21
C ILE A 139 4.01 14.56 21.81
N SER A 140 4.38 15.44 22.75
CA SER A 140 3.44 16.39 23.33
C SER A 140 2.90 17.40 22.31
N GLN A 141 3.74 17.85 21.36
CA GLN A 141 3.29 18.73 20.28
C GLN A 141 2.39 18.00 19.27
N LEU A 142 2.75 16.77 18.88
CA LEU A 142 1.90 15.95 18.02
C LEU A 142 0.52 15.74 18.66
N ALA A 143 0.48 15.41 19.95
CA ALA A 143 -0.76 15.24 20.71
C ALA A 143 -1.63 16.51 20.73
N ARG A 144 -1.02 17.68 20.94
CA ARG A 144 -1.72 18.98 20.91
C ARG A 144 -2.36 19.28 19.54
N HIS A 145 -1.79 18.73 18.49
CA HIS A 145 -2.28 18.88 17.11
C HIS A 145 -3.12 17.69 16.63
N ASN A 146 -3.62 16.83 17.55
CA ASN A 146 -4.45 15.64 17.26
C ASN A 146 -3.79 14.64 16.31
N ILE A 147 -2.48 14.49 16.41
CA ILE A 147 -1.71 13.55 15.60
C ILE A 147 -1.38 12.33 16.47
N ALA A 148 -1.91 11.19 16.10
CA ALA A 148 -1.68 9.90 16.75
C ALA A 148 -0.24 9.42 16.50
N VAL A 149 0.44 8.97 17.54
CA VAL A 149 1.83 8.49 17.45
C VAL A 149 1.89 6.97 17.49
N PHE A 150 2.64 6.39 16.57
CA PHE A 150 3.00 4.98 16.55
C PHE A 150 4.50 4.82 16.75
N LEU A 151 4.94 3.99 17.70
CA LEU A 151 6.34 3.76 18.00
C LEU A 151 6.80 2.41 17.47
N ALA A 152 7.89 2.37 16.71
CA ALA A 152 8.56 1.11 16.36
C ALA A 152 9.49 0.69 17.52
N LEU A 153 9.14 -0.41 18.19
CA LEU A 153 9.85 -0.87 19.38
C LEU A 153 11.18 -1.54 19.06
N HIS A 154 11.32 -2.11 17.86
CA HIS A 154 12.56 -2.69 17.36
C HIS A 154 12.76 -2.37 15.88
N ALA A 155 13.71 -1.52 15.57
CA ALA A 155 14.05 -1.16 14.19
C ALA A 155 15.56 -1.19 13.92
N ARG A 156 16.36 -0.57 14.77
CA ARG A 156 17.80 -0.34 14.57
C ARG A 156 18.67 -0.80 15.76
N TRP A 157 18.07 -1.33 16.82
CA TRP A 157 18.83 -1.77 17.98
C TRP A 157 19.66 -3.02 17.70
N THR A 158 20.89 -3.00 18.21
CA THR A 158 21.81 -4.14 18.27
C THR A 158 22.41 -4.18 19.67
N PRO A 159 22.54 -5.34 20.33
CA PRO A 159 23.07 -5.45 21.69
C PRO A 159 24.46 -4.86 21.84
N ARG A 160 24.72 -4.21 22.97
CA ARG A 160 26.03 -3.67 23.38
C ARG A 160 26.80 -4.68 24.24
N THR A 161 28.07 -4.42 24.51
CA THR A 161 28.95 -5.33 25.29
C THR A 161 28.44 -5.67 26.68
N GLY A 162 27.80 -4.72 27.36
CA GLY A 162 27.22 -4.90 28.70
C GLY A 162 25.79 -5.38 28.74
N ASP A 163 25.19 -5.73 27.60
CA ASP A 163 23.79 -6.17 27.55
C ASP A 163 23.58 -7.63 27.94
N GLY A 164 24.64 -8.39 28.13
CA GLY A 164 24.57 -9.79 28.53
C GLY A 164 24.07 -10.74 27.44
N VAL A 165 24.03 -10.29 26.17
CA VAL A 165 23.61 -11.13 25.04
C VAL A 165 24.81 -11.94 24.52
N PRO A 166 24.78 -13.27 24.57
CA PRO A 166 25.88 -14.11 24.09
C PRO A 166 26.16 -13.90 22.60
N ARG A 167 27.45 -14.00 22.25
CA ARG A 167 27.87 -13.94 20.83
C ARG A 167 27.40 -12.68 20.09
N ARG A 168 27.24 -11.55 20.81
CA ARG A 168 26.70 -10.29 20.23
C ARG A 168 27.41 -9.85 18.94
N ASP A 169 28.75 -10.05 18.87
CA ASP A 169 29.58 -9.63 17.71
C ASP A 169 29.25 -10.45 16.44
N SER A 170 28.55 -11.57 16.59
CA SER A 170 28.09 -12.41 15.49
C SER A 170 26.61 -12.21 15.14
N ILE A 171 25.93 -11.30 15.86
CA ILE A 171 24.53 -10.96 15.58
C ILE A 171 24.46 -10.12 14.29
N PRO A 172 23.56 -10.43 13.35
CA PRO A 172 23.40 -9.65 12.14
C PRO A 172 22.94 -8.23 12.46
N THR A 173 23.20 -7.32 11.53
CA THR A 173 22.80 -5.90 11.65
C THR A 173 21.36 -5.77 12.13
N TYR A 174 21.16 -5.00 13.19
CA TYR A 174 19.88 -4.77 13.86
C TYR A 174 19.23 -6.02 14.45
N GLY A 175 19.99 -7.07 14.74
CA GLY A 175 19.44 -8.32 15.30
C GLY A 175 18.44 -9.03 14.43
N ARG A 176 18.39 -8.73 13.12
CA ARG A 176 17.43 -9.32 12.18
C ARG A 176 17.49 -10.83 12.21
N ALA A 177 16.34 -11.48 12.23
CA ALA A 177 16.13 -12.92 12.43
C ALA A 177 16.48 -13.43 13.84
N VAL A 178 17.57 -12.98 14.48
CA VAL A 178 18.02 -13.45 15.81
C VAL A 178 17.02 -13.06 16.90
N LEU A 179 16.30 -11.94 16.74
CA LEU A 179 15.22 -11.51 17.65
C LEU A 179 14.17 -12.61 17.88
N TYR A 180 13.88 -13.43 16.87
CA TYR A 180 12.88 -14.50 16.99
C TYR A 180 13.39 -15.78 17.66
N THR A 181 14.70 -15.94 17.77
CA THR A 181 15.35 -17.22 18.11
C THR A 181 16.19 -17.21 19.39
N ASP A 182 16.69 -16.04 19.79
CA ASP A 182 17.59 -15.91 20.94
C ASP A 182 16.86 -15.31 22.15
N SER A 183 16.78 -16.10 23.22
CA SER A 183 16.04 -15.71 24.43
C SER A 183 16.71 -14.57 25.20
N ALA A 184 18.05 -14.52 25.24
CA ALA A 184 18.77 -13.44 25.91
C ALA A 184 18.56 -12.10 25.18
N PHE A 185 18.58 -12.15 23.84
CA PHE A 185 18.24 -11.00 23.01
C PHE A 185 16.79 -10.52 23.28
N GLN A 186 15.82 -11.44 23.32
CA GLN A 186 14.43 -11.11 23.61
C GLN A 186 14.24 -10.52 25.01
N GLN A 187 14.90 -11.07 26.03
CA GLN A 187 14.84 -10.55 27.39
C GLN A 187 15.38 -9.13 27.46
N ARG A 188 16.52 -8.87 26.81
CA ARG A 188 17.10 -7.54 26.78
C ARG A 188 16.22 -6.55 26.04
N HIS A 189 15.66 -6.96 24.90
CA HIS A 189 14.69 -6.14 24.15
C HIS A 189 13.46 -5.79 24.99
N ARG A 190 12.89 -6.75 25.73
CA ARG A 190 11.77 -6.48 26.67
C ARG A 190 12.16 -5.48 27.76
N ALA A 191 13.38 -5.55 28.27
CA ALA A 191 13.86 -4.58 29.28
C ALA A 191 13.92 -3.15 28.70
N ILE A 192 14.37 -2.99 27.45
CA ILE A 192 14.37 -1.70 26.75
C ILE A 192 12.96 -1.19 26.52
N VAL A 193 12.06 -2.07 26.06
CA VAL A 193 10.64 -1.72 25.84
C VAL A 193 9.97 -1.30 27.16
N ARG A 194 10.30 -1.98 28.27
CA ARG A 194 9.82 -1.59 29.62
C ARG A 194 10.30 -0.20 29.99
N LEU A 195 11.61 0.08 29.84
CA LEU A 195 12.17 1.41 30.13
C LEU A 195 11.46 2.51 29.33
N LEU A 196 11.20 2.27 28.05
CA LEU A 196 10.50 3.24 27.19
C LEU A 196 9.04 3.43 27.61
N LEU A 197 8.28 2.34 27.79
CA LEU A 197 6.85 2.43 28.01
C LEU A 197 6.46 2.80 29.45
N GLU A 198 7.34 2.56 30.44
CA GLU A 198 7.17 3.03 31.81
C GLU A 198 7.68 4.47 32.00
N HIS A 199 8.44 5.02 31.03
CA HIS A 199 8.87 6.40 31.07
C HIS A 199 7.68 7.36 31.13
N VAL A 200 7.73 8.33 32.06
CA VAL A 200 6.72 9.37 32.20
C VAL A 200 7.13 10.59 31.38
N ASN A 201 6.34 10.94 30.40
CA ASN A 201 6.54 12.17 29.64
C ASN A 201 6.25 13.37 30.54
N PRO A 202 7.22 14.23 30.82
CA PRO A 202 7.04 15.36 31.74
C PRO A 202 6.07 16.42 31.22
N TYR A 203 5.81 16.47 29.93
CA TYR A 203 4.90 17.44 29.28
C TYR A 203 3.45 16.98 29.25
N THR A 204 3.19 15.67 29.30
CA THR A 204 1.83 15.10 29.38
C THR A 204 1.48 14.59 30.78
N GLY A 205 2.49 14.39 31.66
CA GLY A 205 2.34 13.82 33.00
C GLY A 205 1.96 12.34 32.98
N ARG A 206 2.09 11.64 31.82
CA ARG A 206 1.65 10.26 31.67
C ARG A 206 2.80 9.35 31.28
N ALA A 207 2.79 8.13 31.78
CA ALA A 207 3.68 7.09 31.27
C ALA A 207 3.29 6.72 29.83
N TYR A 208 4.27 6.44 28.96
CA TYR A 208 4.02 6.11 27.56
C TYR A 208 3.01 4.97 27.38
N ARG A 209 3.06 3.95 28.27
CA ARG A 209 2.08 2.84 28.27
C ARG A 209 0.63 3.26 28.53
N SER A 210 0.42 4.41 29.15
CA SER A 210 -0.90 4.94 29.53
C SER A 210 -1.25 6.26 28.84
N ASP A 211 -0.40 6.76 27.93
CA ASP A 211 -0.64 7.99 27.20
C ASP A 211 -1.40 7.71 25.88
N PRO A 212 -2.64 8.17 25.72
CA PRO A 212 -3.40 7.99 24.48
C PRO A 212 -2.76 8.62 23.24
N ALA A 213 -1.85 9.58 23.41
CA ALA A 213 -1.07 10.13 22.30
C ALA A 213 -0.27 9.05 21.58
N ILE A 214 0.19 8.02 22.32
CA ILE A 214 0.86 6.84 21.78
C ILE A 214 -0.19 5.81 21.40
N ALA A 215 -0.84 6.05 20.25
CA ALA A 215 -1.98 5.28 19.77
C ALA A 215 -1.63 3.82 19.46
N GLY A 216 -0.38 3.56 19.06
CA GLY A 216 0.03 2.21 18.71
C GLY A 216 1.53 1.97 18.77
N VAL A 217 1.89 0.69 18.72
CA VAL A 217 3.28 0.23 18.61
C VAL A 217 3.44 -0.80 17.50
N TRP A 218 4.57 -0.75 16.78
CA TRP A 218 5.06 -1.82 15.95
C TRP A 218 6.09 -2.64 16.74
N LEU A 219 5.87 -3.95 16.84
CA LEU A 219 6.81 -4.82 17.54
C LEU A 219 8.16 -4.90 16.85
N THR A 220 8.14 -4.94 15.49
CA THR A 220 9.35 -4.94 14.68
C THR A 220 9.17 -4.11 13.41
N TRP A 221 10.28 -3.59 12.88
CA TRP A 221 10.36 -2.90 11.61
C TRP A 221 11.35 -3.60 10.69
N ASP A 222 10.98 -3.88 9.44
CA ASP A 222 11.81 -4.56 8.44
C ASP A 222 12.42 -5.89 8.93
N ASN A 223 11.66 -6.68 9.71
CA ASN A 223 12.14 -7.93 10.28
C ASN A 223 11.06 -9.02 10.17
N SER A 224 11.34 -10.13 9.48
CA SER A 224 10.51 -11.31 9.36
C SER A 224 11.38 -12.52 9.03
N LEU A 225 11.24 -13.60 9.80
CA LEU A 225 11.94 -14.87 9.53
C LEU A 225 11.53 -15.44 8.18
N LEU A 226 10.24 -15.42 7.88
CA LEU A 226 9.70 -15.93 6.63
C LEU A 226 10.23 -15.14 5.42
N ASN A 227 10.33 -13.82 5.53
CA ASN A 227 10.95 -13.00 4.49
C ASN A 227 12.42 -13.37 4.25
N PHE A 228 13.19 -13.51 5.31
CA PHE A 228 14.60 -13.87 5.17
C PHE A 228 14.78 -15.29 4.63
N TRP A 229 13.90 -16.22 4.99
CA TRP A 229 13.95 -17.59 4.47
C TRP A 229 13.63 -17.63 2.97
N VAL A 230 12.51 -17.05 2.52
CA VAL A 230 12.14 -17.06 1.09
C VAL A 230 13.12 -16.30 0.20
N ASN A 231 13.87 -15.35 0.77
CA ASN A 231 14.97 -14.67 0.09
C ASN A 231 16.33 -15.40 0.26
N ASN A 232 16.31 -16.64 0.73
CA ASN A 232 17.48 -17.49 0.93
C ASN A 232 18.60 -16.81 1.74
N ARG A 233 18.24 -16.17 2.87
CA ARG A 233 19.17 -15.39 3.70
C ARG A 233 19.44 -15.98 5.07
N LEU A 234 18.73 -17.04 5.51
CA LEU A 234 18.86 -17.64 6.85
C LEU A 234 19.91 -18.75 6.90
N HIS A 235 21.11 -18.53 6.38
CA HIS A 235 22.19 -19.51 6.38
C HIS A 235 23.57 -18.88 6.55
N HIS A 236 24.58 -19.72 6.67
CA HIS A 236 26.00 -19.40 6.67
C HIS A 236 26.76 -20.47 5.87
N PRO A 237 27.72 -20.10 4.98
CA PRO A 237 28.08 -18.75 4.53
C PRO A 237 27.10 -18.18 3.51
N GLY A 238 27.20 -16.89 3.23
CA GLY A 238 26.49 -16.19 2.17
C GLY A 238 25.11 -15.60 2.57
N GLY A 239 24.52 -16.04 3.68
CA GLY A 239 23.32 -15.44 4.27
C GLY A 239 23.63 -14.33 5.28
N ILE A 240 22.62 -13.91 6.05
CA ILE A 240 22.77 -12.89 7.10
C ILE A 240 23.23 -13.44 8.44
N LEU A 241 23.09 -14.76 8.65
CA LEU A 241 23.43 -15.39 9.93
C LEU A 241 24.91 -15.73 10.01
N SER A 242 25.47 -15.61 11.21
CA SER A 242 26.75 -16.23 11.53
C SER A 242 26.61 -17.76 11.60
N HIS A 243 27.73 -18.47 11.59
CA HIS A 243 27.74 -19.91 11.78
C HIS A 243 27.01 -20.33 13.08
N PHE A 244 27.22 -19.62 14.18
CA PHE A 244 26.58 -19.89 15.45
C PHE A 244 25.05 -19.78 15.37
N HIS A 245 24.52 -18.69 14.88
CA HIS A 245 23.07 -18.47 14.80
C HIS A 245 22.39 -19.34 13.74
N SER A 246 23.09 -19.71 12.68
CA SER A 246 22.60 -20.71 11.73
C SER A 246 22.42 -22.07 12.40
N ARG A 247 23.44 -22.53 13.14
CA ARG A 247 23.36 -23.79 13.89
C ARG A 247 22.33 -23.74 15.04
N GLN A 248 22.17 -22.61 15.70
CA GLN A 248 21.13 -22.44 16.71
C GLN A 248 19.74 -22.68 16.10
N LEU A 249 19.46 -22.14 14.91
CA LEU A 249 18.22 -22.42 14.19
C LEU A 249 18.08 -23.90 13.81
N ASP A 250 19.15 -24.59 13.41
CA ASP A 250 19.11 -26.04 13.13
C ASP A 250 18.78 -26.85 14.39
N THR A 251 19.34 -26.46 15.53
CA THR A 251 19.02 -27.07 16.84
C THR A 251 17.54 -26.86 17.20
N LEU A 252 17.03 -25.65 17.01
CA LEU A 252 15.60 -25.34 17.24
C LEU A 252 14.69 -26.12 16.30
N PHE A 253 15.08 -26.31 15.04
CA PHE A 253 14.36 -27.11 14.07
C PHE A 253 14.34 -28.61 14.46
N ALA A 254 15.47 -29.17 14.83
CA ALA A 254 15.52 -30.53 15.31
C ALA A 254 14.68 -30.73 16.60
N ALA A 255 14.67 -29.78 17.51
CA ALA A 255 13.80 -29.81 18.70
C ALA A 255 12.30 -29.71 18.31
N PHE A 256 11.95 -28.90 17.32
CA PHE A 256 10.60 -28.84 16.76
C PHE A 256 10.19 -30.20 16.16
N LEU A 257 11.03 -30.81 15.35
CA LEU A 257 10.76 -32.11 14.75
C LEU A 257 10.63 -33.22 15.80
N ARG A 258 11.50 -33.21 16.84
CA ARG A 258 11.42 -34.17 17.96
C ARG A 258 10.09 -34.06 18.70
N ARG A 259 9.63 -32.85 18.98
CA ARG A 259 8.31 -32.61 19.59
C ARG A 259 7.17 -33.10 18.69
N LYS A 260 7.31 -32.94 17.37
CA LYS A 260 6.26 -33.29 16.39
C LYS A 260 6.17 -34.77 16.08
N TYR A 261 7.30 -35.47 15.96
CA TYR A 261 7.37 -36.85 15.47
C TYR A 261 7.86 -37.87 16.51
N GLY A 262 8.59 -37.46 17.50
CA GLY A 262 9.07 -38.32 18.58
C GLY A 262 10.24 -39.26 18.21
N SER A 263 10.29 -39.79 16.99
CA SER A 263 11.32 -40.76 16.56
C SER A 263 11.72 -40.59 15.10
N ASP A 264 12.93 -41.08 14.75
CA ASP A 264 13.42 -41.11 13.36
C ASP A 264 12.53 -41.96 12.43
N ALA A 265 11.95 -43.03 12.97
CA ALA A 265 11.06 -43.92 12.20
C ALA A 265 9.76 -43.17 11.80
N ALA A 266 9.13 -42.47 12.73
CA ALA A 266 7.93 -41.69 12.47
C ALA A 266 8.24 -40.52 11.52
N LEU A 267 9.38 -39.84 11.72
CA LEU A 267 9.82 -38.76 10.84
C LEU A 267 10.06 -39.25 9.43
N ARG A 268 10.79 -40.38 9.26
CA ARG A 268 11.06 -41.00 7.96
C ARG A 268 9.76 -41.39 7.26
N ALA A 269 8.82 -42.00 7.97
CA ALA A 269 7.51 -42.33 7.41
C ALA A 269 6.75 -41.08 6.93
N ALA A 270 6.75 -40.02 7.73
CA ALA A 270 6.06 -38.77 7.38
C ALA A 270 6.69 -38.03 6.19
N TRP A 271 8.02 -38.11 6.05
CA TRP A 271 8.74 -37.43 4.98
C TRP A 271 8.90 -38.25 3.70
N SER A 272 8.52 -39.52 3.73
CA SER A 272 8.56 -40.40 2.55
C SER A 272 7.54 -39.98 1.50
N VAL A 273 7.91 -40.10 0.23
CA VAL A 273 7.03 -39.89 -0.93
C VAL A 273 6.90 -41.23 -1.69
N PRO A 274 5.82 -41.45 -2.45
CA PRO A 274 5.71 -42.63 -3.32
C PRO A 274 6.88 -42.74 -4.29
N ALA A 275 7.22 -43.94 -4.70
CA ALA A 275 8.25 -44.18 -5.71
C ALA A 275 7.98 -43.37 -6.99
N ALA A 276 9.05 -43.03 -7.69
CA ALA A 276 8.94 -42.29 -8.95
C ALA A 276 8.37 -43.18 -10.07
N ASP A 277 7.55 -42.58 -10.91
CA ASP A 277 7.17 -43.20 -12.19
C ASP A 277 8.34 -42.99 -13.17
N THR A 278 8.88 -44.07 -13.70
CA THR A 278 10.08 -44.05 -14.55
C THR A 278 9.80 -43.72 -16.02
N GLN A 279 8.53 -43.60 -16.42
CA GLN A 279 8.18 -43.29 -17.81
C GLN A 279 8.67 -41.88 -18.25
N ASN A 280 8.88 -41.71 -19.55
CA ASN A 280 9.06 -40.41 -20.14
C ASN A 280 7.70 -39.73 -20.36
N PHE A 281 7.49 -38.59 -19.70
CA PHE A 281 6.24 -37.79 -19.81
C PHE A 281 6.18 -36.88 -21.04
N ILE A 282 7.19 -36.90 -21.94
CA ILE A 282 7.18 -36.21 -23.22
C ILE A 282 6.97 -37.20 -24.35
N PRO A 283 5.76 -37.30 -24.93
CA PRO A 283 5.50 -38.18 -26.08
C PRO A 283 6.42 -37.80 -27.25
N ASN A 284 6.98 -38.81 -27.92
CA ASN A 284 7.91 -38.65 -29.03
C ASN A 284 9.00 -37.56 -28.78
N GLY A 285 9.55 -37.55 -27.54
CA GLY A 285 10.61 -36.59 -27.19
C GLY A 285 11.94 -36.89 -27.91
N SER A 286 12.13 -38.07 -28.42
CA SER A 286 13.25 -38.51 -29.25
C SER A 286 13.11 -38.10 -30.74
N PHE A 287 11.94 -37.64 -31.17
CA PHE A 287 11.58 -37.26 -32.55
C PHE A 287 11.58 -38.45 -33.54
N GLU A 288 11.68 -39.70 -33.09
CA GLU A 288 11.82 -40.92 -33.95
C GLU A 288 10.51 -41.38 -34.59
N ASP A 289 9.35 -40.95 -34.07
CA ASP A 289 8.06 -41.24 -34.69
C ASP A 289 7.69 -40.11 -35.67
N GLU A 290 7.98 -40.31 -36.92
CA GLU A 290 7.69 -39.38 -38.01
C GLU A 290 6.19 -39.28 -38.36
N PHE A 291 5.40 -40.26 -38.00
CA PHE A 291 3.95 -40.31 -38.27
C PHE A 291 3.11 -39.65 -37.19
N SER A 292 3.64 -39.57 -35.97
CA SER A 292 2.94 -38.92 -34.84
C SER A 292 3.91 -37.98 -34.10
N LEU A 293 4.13 -36.81 -34.67
CA LEU A 293 5.11 -35.88 -34.14
C LEU A 293 4.88 -35.45 -32.70
N GLN A 294 3.60 -35.35 -32.25
CA GLN A 294 3.21 -34.92 -30.90
C GLN A 294 3.72 -33.51 -30.53
N TRP A 295 4.52 -32.93 -31.39
CA TRP A 295 5.08 -31.59 -31.24
C TRP A 295 4.26 -30.59 -32.05
N THR A 296 3.88 -29.51 -31.39
CA THR A 296 3.17 -28.40 -32.03
C THR A 296 4.12 -27.25 -32.22
N PHE A 297 4.26 -26.82 -33.49
CA PHE A 297 5.01 -25.65 -33.87
C PHE A 297 4.07 -24.46 -34.15
N SER A 298 4.43 -23.27 -33.66
CA SER A 298 3.70 -22.06 -33.97
C SER A 298 4.67 -20.90 -34.19
N SER A 299 4.43 -20.13 -35.23
CA SER A 299 5.12 -18.88 -35.50
C SER A 299 4.13 -17.78 -35.82
N ASN A 300 4.36 -16.58 -35.29
CA ASN A 300 3.56 -15.39 -35.62
C ASN A 300 4.01 -14.83 -36.98
N SER A 301 3.32 -15.18 -38.05
CA SER A 301 3.71 -14.82 -39.42
C SER A 301 3.80 -13.30 -39.67
N ALA A 302 3.14 -12.48 -38.88
CA ALA A 302 3.23 -11.02 -38.99
C ALA A 302 4.62 -10.50 -38.61
N VAL A 303 5.30 -11.17 -37.66
CA VAL A 303 6.57 -10.69 -37.06
C VAL A 303 7.73 -11.68 -37.17
N ALA A 304 7.47 -12.92 -37.52
CA ALA A 304 8.45 -13.99 -37.64
C ALA A 304 8.25 -14.83 -38.89
N GLN A 305 9.35 -15.35 -39.46
CA GLN A 305 9.37 -16.34 -40.54
C GLN A 305 10.21 -17.53 -40.05
N ALA A 306 9.56 -18.63 -39.77
CA ALA A 306 10.19 -19.81 -39.23
C ALA A 306 9.48 -21.09 -39.67
N VAL A 307 10.25 -22.19 -39.72
CA VAL A 307 9.74 -23.53 -40.06
C VAL A 307 10.29 -24.55 -39.07
N PHE A 308 9.48 -25.59 -38.81
CA PHE A 308 9.89 -26.76 -38.09
C PHE A 308 9.84 -27.98 -38.97
N ARG A 309 10.86 -28.85 -38.89
CA ARG A 309 10.90 -30.11 -39.57
C ARG A 309 11.77 -31.11 -38.81
N LEU A 310 11.61 -32.39 -39.09
CA LEU A 310 12.59 -33.40 -38.72
C LEU A 310 13.82 -33.30 -39.60
N THR A 311 14.98 -33.62 -39.04
CA THR A 311 16.27 -33.67 -39.76
C THR A 311 16.96 -34.96 -39.47
N GLU A 312 17.54 -35.58 -40.50
CA GLU A 312 18.43 -36.70 -40.38
C GLU A 312 19.92 -36.30 -40.29
N THR A 313 20.19 -35.00 -40.43
CA THR A 313 21.56 -34.50 -40.37
C THR A 313 21.75 -33.79 -39.03
N ASN A 314 22.95 -33.98 -38.46
CA ASN A 314 23.28 -33.44 -37.13
C ASN A 314 22.33 -33.98 -36.02
N VAL A 315 21.98 -35.24 -36.01
CA VAL A 315 21.21 -35.97 -35.01
C VAL A 315 22.12 -36.32 -33.86
N ARG A 316 21.62 -36.26 -32.63
CA ARG A 316 22.34 -36.69 -31.42
C ARG A 316 21.99 -38.10 -31.06
N HIS A 317 20.74 -38.51 -31.21
CA HIS A 317 20.20 -39.80 -30.85
C HIS A 317 19.25 -40.28 -31.95
N GLY A 318 19.35 -41.60 -32.29
CA GLY A 318 18.45 -42.20 -33.26
C GLY A 318 18.70 -41.71 -34.71
N ARG A 319 17.63 -41.61 -35.47
CA ARG A 319 17.60 -41.24 -36.88
C ARG A 319 17.22 -39.79 -37.10
N PHE A 320 16.34 -39.23 -36.21
CA PHE A 320 15.74 -37.92 -36.41
C PHE A 320 16.01 -37.00 -35.21
N ALA A 321 16.04 -35.68 -35.51
CA ALA A 321 16.05 -34.63 -34.51
C ALA A 321 15.08 -33.52 -34.95
N GLY A 322 14.57 -32.73 -34.01
CA GLY A 322 13.69 -31.61 -34.28
C GLY A 322 14.46 -30.33 -34.67
N LEU A 323 14.36 -29.87 -35.89
CA LEU A 323 15.01 -28.65 -36.42
C LEU A 323 14.02 -27.52 -36.57
N VAL A 324 14.27 -26.40 -35.85
CA VAL A 324 13.58 -25.12 -36.11
C VAL A 324 14.53 -24.16 -36.78
N ARG A 325 14.17 -23.72 -37.99
CA ARG A 325 14.90 -22.67 -38.73
C ARG A 325 14.12 -21.36 -38.70
N ILE A 326 14.76 -20.29 -38.25
CA ILE A 326 14.18 -18.96 -38.09
C ILE A 326 14.90 -18.00 -38.99
N ALA A 327 14.24 -17.58 -40.07
CA ALA A 327 14.79 -16.65 -41.05
C ALA A 327 14.63 -15.19 -40.61
N ARG A 328 13.49 -14.88 -39.94
CA ARG A 328 13.17 -13.52 -39.44
C ARG A 328 12.43 -13.60 -38.14
N THR A 329 12.67 -12.65 -37.22
CA THR A 329 11.94 -12.48 -35.95
C THR A 329 11.99 -11.02 -35.51
N ASN A 330 11.07 -10.61 -34.63
CA ASN A 330 11.08 -9.32 -33.96
C ASN A 330 11.79 -9.35 -32.59
N GLY A 331 12.49 -10.44 -32.26
CA GLY A 331 13.16 -10.61 -30.98
C GLY A 331 12.26 -11.04 -29.81
N SER A 332 10.94 -11.12 -30.00
CA SER A 332 10.04 -11.61 -28.95
C SER A 332 10.17 -13.14 -28.80
N PRO A 333 10.40 -13.66 -27.57
CA PRO A 333 10.52 -15.10 -27.35
C PRO A 333 9.33 -15.90 -27.90
N SER A 334 8.11 -15.38 -27.72
CA SER A 334 6.86 -16.04 -28.12
C SER A 334 6.52 -15.93 -29.61
N SER A 335 7.33 -15.19 -30.40
CA SER A 335 7.09 -15.07 -31.84
C SER A 335 7.32 -16.39 -32.61
N VAL A 336 8.14 -17.30 -32.04
CA VAL A 336 8.35 -18.67 -32.53
C VAL A 336 8.42 -19.60 -31.34
N ILE A 337 7.54 -20.61 -31.32
CA ILE A 337 7.45 -21.58 -30.23
C ILE A 337 7.34 -23.01 -30.76
N LEU A 338 7.92 -23.92 -29.99
CA LEU A 338 7.75 -25.37 -30.16
C LEU A 338 7.32 -25.96 -28.83
N TYR A 339 6.22 -26.70 -28.76
CA TYR A 339 5.74 -27.27 -27.53
C TYR A 339 5.19 -28.69 -27.68
N ASN A 340 5.20 -29.40 -26.55
CA ASN A 340 4.65 -30.76 -26.45
C ASN A 340 3.74 -30.83 -25.24
N GLY A 341 2.68 -31.64 -25.34
CA GLY A 341 1.82 -31.98 -24.22
C GLY A 341 2.55 -32.86 -23.21
N THR A 342 2.26 -32.65 -21.93
CA THR A 342 2.78 -33.46 -20.83
C THR A 342 1.81 -33.46 -19.66
N GLN A 343 2.17 -34.12 -18.59
CA GLN A 343 1.42 -34.09 -17.33
C GLN A 343 2.38 -33.98 -16.15
N VAL A 344 1.93 -33.34 -15.09
CA VAL A 344 2.68 -33.27 -13.85
C VAL A 344 1.74 -33.50 -12.65
N GLN A 345 2.27 -34.06 -11.57
CA GLN A 345 1.58 -34.30 -10.31
C GLN A 345 2.11 -33.32 -9.25
N GLN A 346 1.20 -32.76 -8.50
CA GLN A 346 1.50 -31.85 -7.42
C GLN A 346 2.56 -32.40 -6.45
N ASP A 347 3.47 -31.54 -6.04
CA ASP A 347 4.53 -31.79 -5.08
C ASP A 347 5.57 -32.83 -5.52
N ARG A 348 5.49 -33.36 -6.75
CA ARG A 348 6.48 -34.31 -7.29
C ARG A 348 7.67 -33.59 -7.91
N LEU A 349 8.85 -34.17 -7.75
CA LEU A 349 10.11 -33.69 -8.31
C LEU A 349 10.33 -34.29 -9.71
N TYR A 350 10.62 -33.44 -10.66
CA TYR A 350 10.89 -33.79 -12.05
C TYR A 350 12.27 -33.35 -12.48
N GLU A 351 12.85 -34.10 -13.43
CA GLU A 351 14.02 -33.70 -14.21
C GLU A 351 13.68 -33.68 -15.70
N LEU A 352 13.80 -32.50 -16.31
CA LEU A 352 13.78 -32.35 -17.76
C LEU A 352 15.21 -32.51 -18.28
N ARG A 353 15.41 -33.45 -19.19
CA ARG A 353 16.67 -33.64 -19.93
C ARG A 353 16.41 -33.44 -21.40
N PHE A 354 17.29 -32.78 -22.08
CA PHE A 354 17.25 -32.64 -23.53
C PHE A 354 18.62 -32.29 -24.09
N TRP A 355 18.86 -32.69 -25.34
CA TRP A 355 20.01 -32.24 -26.09
C TRP A 355 19.60 -31.08 -26.99
N ALA A 356 20.48 -30.07 -27.09
CA ALA A 356 20.23 -28.93 -27.96
C ALA A 356 21.54 -28.38 -28.53
N ARG A 357 21.43 -27.79 -29.70
CA ARG A 357 22.49 -27.02 -30.36
C ARG A 357 21.86 -25.91 -31.20
N ALA A 358 22.67 -24.94 -31.59
CA ALA A 358 22.27 -23.89 -32.52
C ALA A 358 23.30 -23.72 -33.66
N SER A 359 22.89 -23.04 -34.72
CA SER A 359 23.79 -22.66 -35.80
C SER A 359 24.74 -21.50 -35.45
N ARG A 360 24.50 -20.84 -34.30
CA ARG A 360 25.29 -19.71 -33.80
C ARG A 360 25.62 -19.90 -32.32
N PRO A 361 26.78 -19.41 -31.85
CA PRO A 361 27.09 -19.41 -30.41
C PRO A 361 26.20 -18.39 -29.66
N GLN A 362 26.03 -18.60 -28.35
CA GLN A 362 25.26 -17.72 -27.46
C GLN A 362 23.80 -17.51 -27.90
N ARG A 363 23.20 -18.49 -28.56
CA ARG A 363 21.83 -18.44 -29.05
C ARG A 363 20.86 -18.50 -27.85
N PRO A 364 20.04 -17.45 -27.57
CA PRO A 364 19.09 -17.48 -26.46
C PRO A 364 18.04 -18.57 -26.63
N LEU A 365 17.73 -19.26 -25.54
CA LEU A 365 16.64 -20.20 -25.41
C LEU A 365 15.91 -19.94 -24.11
N ARG A 366 14.61 -19.78 -24.18
CA ARG A 366 13.72 -19.80 -23.00
C ARG A 366 12.87 -21.05 -23.06
N LEU A 367 12.67 -21.68 -21.90
CA LEU A 367 11.77 -22.82 -21.78
C LEU A 367 10.94 -22.74 -20.51
N GLN A 368 9.77 -23.37 -20.58
CA GLN A 368 8.82 -23.35 -19.48
C GLN A 368 7.97 -24.65 -19.50
N VAL A 369 7.59 -25.12 -18.30
CA VAL A 369 6.46 -26.04 -18.13
C VAL A 369 5.30 -25.25 -17.52
N TYR A 370 4.15 -25.23 -18.19
CA TYR A 370 2.99 -24.47 -17.77
C TYR A 370 1.70 -25.29 -17.92
N ASN A 371 0.65 -24.88 -17.19
CA ASN A 371 -0.67 -25.48 -17.33
C ASN A 371 -1.27 -25.06 -18.67
N GLY A 372 -1.67 -26.01 -19.51
CA GLY A 372 -2.26 -25.76 -20.81
C GLY A 372 -3.69 -25.19 -20.76
N GLU A 373 -4.27 -25.11 -19.55
CA GLU A 373 -5.60 -24.56 -19.26
C GLU A 373 -5.46 -23.23 -18.51
N PHE A 374 -6.49 -22.37 -18.64
CA PHE A 374 -6.52 -21.12 -17.89
C PHE A 374 -6.44 -21.41 -16.37
N PRO A 375 -5.66 -20.66 -15.61
CA PRO A 375 -4.97 -19.39 -15.91
C PRO A 375 -3.55 -19.52 -16.49
N TYR A 376 -3.19 -20.63 -17.13
CA TYR A 376 -1.90 -20.86 -17.80
C TYR A 376 -0.69 -20.69 -16.87
N GLN A 377 -0.80 -21.17 -15.64
CA GLN A 377 0.21 -21.01 -14.62
C GLN A 377 1.51 -21.75 -14.94
N ASN A 378 2.62 -21.19 -14.49
CA ASN A 378 3.90 -21.88 -14.50
C ASN A 378 3.88 -23.07 -13.53
N LEU A 379 4.30 -24.23 -13.99
CA LEU A 379 4.30 -25.48 -13.22
C LEU A 379 5.67 -25.79 -12.59
N GLY A 380 6.46 -24.75 -12.28
CA GLY A 380 7.71 -24.89 -11.51
C GLY A 380 8.96 -24.78 -12.35
N LEU A 381 8.90 -24.87 -13.67
CA LEU A 381 10.03 -24.67 -14.56
C LEU A 381 9.83 -23.44 -15.44
N TYR A 382 10.71 -22.46 -15.28
CA TYR A 382 10.89 -21.32 -16.17
C TYR A 382 12.37 -20.99 -16.20
N ARG A 383 13.00 -21.12 -17.38
CA ARG A 383 14.46 -20.99 -17.50
C ARG A 383 14.85 -20.25 -18.77
N ASP A 384 15.73 -19.28 -18.60
CA ASP A 384 16.49 -18.65 -19.69
C ASP A 384 17.88 -19.30 -19.71
N THR A 385 18.35 -19.68 -20.92
CA THR A 385 19.67 -20.26 -21.16
C THR A 385 20.17 -19.86 -22.54
N VAL A 386 21.37 -20.29 -22.87
CA VAL A 386 21.99 -20.06 -24.19
C VAL A 386 22.49 -21.37 -24.77
N LEU A 387 22.37 -21.51 -26.08
CA LEU A 387 22.85 -22.66 -26.86
C LEU A 387 24.16 -22.34 -27.52
N GLY A 388 25.05 -23.35 -27.55
CA GLY A 388 26.27 -23.36 -28.35
C GLY A 388 26.08 -24.02 -29.72
N THR A 389 27.14 -24.03 -30.52
CA THR A 389 27.15 -24.71 -31.83
C THR A 389 27.38 -26.22 -31.72
N ALA A 390 27.96 -26.71 -30.64
CA ALA A 390 28.09 -28.14 -30.33
C ALA A 390 26.85 -28.65 -29.56
N TRP A 391 26.57 -29.94 -29.67
CA TRP A 391 25.57 -30.59 -28.89
C TRP A 391 25.87 -30.44 -27.40
N GLN A 392 24.87 -29.99 -26.61
CA GLN A 392 24.95 -29.82 -25.16
C GLN A 392 23.73 -30.48 -24.54
N GLU A 393 23.96 -31.24 -23.46
CA GLU A 393 22.89 -31.77 -22.63
C GLU A 393 22.46 -30.73 -21.60
N PHE A 394 21.17 -30.56 -21.46
CA PHE A 394 20.54 -29.76 -20.41
C PHE A 394 19.82 -30.67 -19.43
N ARG A 395 20.04 -30.43 -18.14
CA ARG A 395 19.37 -31.15 -17.04
C ARG A 395 18.78 -30.11 -16.10
N LEU A 396 17.46 -30.04 -16.02
CA LEU A 396 16.73 -29.03 -15.27
C LEU A 396 15.75 -29.71 -14.34
N ARG A 397 15.90 -29.45 -13.04
CA ARG A 397 15.00 -30.00 -12.03
C ARG A 397 13.98 -28.96 -11.61
N PHE A 398 12.77 -29.43 -11.36
CA PHE A 398 11.70 -28.60 -10.82
C PHE A 398 10.70 -29.44 -10.02
N ARG A 399 9.98 -28.81 -9.13
CA ARG A 399 8.86 -29.40 -8.39
C ARG A 399 7.56 -28.79 -8.88
N ALA A 400 6.59 -29.63 -9.22
CA ALA A 400 5.31 -29.18 -9.72
C ALA A 400 4.46 -28.60 -8.56
N PRO A 401 3.97 -27.36 -8.65
CA PRO A 401 3.17 -26.72 -7.60
C PRO A 401 1.73 -27.24 -7.55
N GLU A 402 1.23 -27.82 -8.65
CA GLU A 402 -0.11 -28.38 -8.78
C GLU A 402 -0.12 -29.60 -9.70
N THR A 403 -1.18 -30.38 -9.63
CA THR A 403 -1.44 -31.44 -10.61
C THR A 403 -2.05 -30.83 -11.85
N ALA A 404 -1.43 -31.05 -12.99
CA ALA A 404 -1.89 -30.57 -14.29
C ALA A 404 -1.82 -31.69 -15.34
N PRO A 405 -2.95 -32.33 -15.67
CA PRO A 405 -3.00 -33.38 -16.69
C PRO A 405 -2.81 -32.83 -18.10
N ALA A 406 -3.09 -31.56 -18.32
CA ALA A 406 -2.92 -30.85 -19.59
C ALA A 406 -1.71 -29.92 -19.59
N ALA A 407 -0.65 -30.27 -18.86
CA ALA A 407 0.58 -29.49 -18.85
C ALA A 407 1.25 -29.46 -20.23
N ARG A 408 2.07 -28.44 -20.47
CA ARG A 408 2.83 -28.27 -21.71
C ARG A 408 4.26 -27.88 -21.39
N LEU A 409 5.22 -28.58 -22.05
CA LEU A 409 6.60 -28.14 -22.17
C LEU A 409 6.71 -27.26 -23.41
N ILE A 410 7.16 -26.01 -23.24
CA ILE A 410 7.32 -25.06 -24.34
C ILE A 410 8.76 -24.56 -24.44
N PHE A 411 9.28 -24.51 -25.66
CA PHE A 411 10.52 -23.85 -26.05
C PHE A 411 10.18 -22.56 -26.79
N TYR A 412 10.59 -21.44 -26.25
CA TYR A 412 10.48 -20.11 -26.88
C TYR A 412 11.75 -19.81 -27.66
N LEU A 413 11.63 -19.69 -28.95
CA LEU A 413 12.74 -19.63 -29.89
C LEU A 413 12.84 -18.31 -30.65
N GLY A 414 11.85 -17.43 -30.51
CA GLY A 414 11.74 -16.21 -31.28
C GLY A 414 12.71 -15.07 -30.92
N GLN A 415 13.63 -15.26 -29.98
CA GLN A 415 14.55 -14.22 -29.51
C GLN A 415 15.62 -13.87 -30.55
N ASP A 416 15.98 -14.78 -31.46
CA ASP A 416 17.01 -14.59 -32.48
C ASP A 416 16.75 -15.44 -33.73
N THR A 417 17.45 -15.20 -34.81
CA THR A 417 17.44 -15.97 -36.08
C THR A 417 18.39 -17.16 -36.01
N GLY A 418 18.36 -17.99 -37.06
CA GLY A 418 19.23 -19.17 -37.23
C GLY A 418 18.50 -20.48 -36.97
N GLU A 419 19.26 -21.55 -36.82
CA GLU A 419 18.75 -22.88 -36.59
C GLU A 419 18.95 -23.30 -35.14
N VAL A 420 17.94 -23.96 -34.60
CA VAL A 420 17.99 -24.66 -33.32
C VAL A 420 17.58 -26.11 -33.57
N VAL A 421 18.38 -27.02 -33.07
CA VAL A 421 18.12 -28.46 -33.14
C VAL A 421 17.94 -28.97 -31.74
N LEU A 422 16.86 -29.69 -31.51
CA LEU A 422 16.49 -30.35 -30.25
C LEU A 422 16.46 -31.86 -30.47
N ASP A 423 16.92 -32.62 -29.48
CA ASP A 423 16.89 -34.06 -29.54
C ASP A 423 16.77 -34.66 -28.14
N ASP A 424 16.23 -35.85 -28.04
CA ASP A 424 16.13 -36.71 -26.86
C ASP A 424 15.57 -35.95 -25.64
N VAL A 425 14.41 -35.30 -25.85
CA VAL A 425 13.71 -34.55 -24.81
C VAL A 425 12.96 -35.53 -23.90
N ARG A 426 13.35 -35.54 -22.62
CA ARG A 426 12.77 -36.46 -21.61
C ARG A 426 12.37 -35.68 -20.37
N LEU A 427 11.19 -35.95 -19.87
CA LEU A 427 10.71 -35.51 -18.57
C LEU A 427 10.47 -36.73 -17.70
N HIS A 428 11.23 -36.90 -16.62
CA HIS A 428 11.11 -38.00 -15.70
C HIS A 428 10.79 -37.49 -14.30
N MET A 429 9.97 -38.26 -13.57
CA MET A 429 9.82 -38.10 -12.13
C MET A 429 11.06 -38.64 -11.43
N LEU A 430 11.48 -38.01 -10.34
CA LEU A 430 12.64 -38.44 -9.56
C LEU A 430 12.22 -39.03 -8.22
N ASP A 431 13.00 -40.05 -7.76
CA ASP A 431 12.92 -40.54 -6.40
C ASP A 431 13.51 -39.53 -5.40
N GLU A 432 12.93 -39.49 -4.22
CA GLU A 432 13.30 -38.52 -3.18
C GLU A 432 13.62 -39.28 -1.87
N SER A 433 14.75 -38.91 -1.27
CA SER A 433 15.11 -39.48 0.05
C SER A 433 14.48 -38.65 1.17
N PRO A 434 13.77 -39.27 2.14
CA PRO A 434 13.17 -38.53 3.26
C PRO A 434 14.22 -37.93 4.20
N LEU A 435 15.32 -38.66 4.45
CA LEU A 435 16.46 -38.23 5.27
C LEU A 435 17.75 -38.36 4.49
N GLN A 436 18.65 -37.41 4.67
CA GLN A 436 20.01 -37.51 4.15
C GLN A 436 20.85 -38.49 4.99
N PRO A 437 21.92 -39.07 4.45
CA PRO A 437 22.82 -39.90 5.23
C PRO A 437 23.33 -39.15 6.47
N GLY A 438 23.21 -39.79 7.65
CA GLY A 438 23.65 -39.21 8.94
C GLY A 438 22.65 -38.29 9.63
N GLU A 439 21.51 -37.96 9.00
CA GLU A 439 20.45 -37.18 9.67
C GLU A 439 19.66 -38.05 10.65
N SER A 440 19.54 -37.56 11.91
CA SER A 440 18.78 -38.22 12.98
C SER A 440 18.30 -37.21 14.02
N LEU A 441 17.10 -37.41 14.57
CA LEU A 441 16.57 -36.66 15.70
C LEU A 441 17.38 -36.91 16.98
N ALA A 442 17.89 -38.14 17.14
CA ALA A 442 18.65 -38.53 18.33
C ALA A 442 19.97 -37.74 18.44
N THR A 443 20.66 -37.51 17.34
CA THR A 443 21.93 -36.80 17.26
C THR A 443 21.77 -35.31 16.97
N VAL A 444 20.54 -34.82 16.84
CA VAL A 444 20.24 -33.41 16.52
C VAL A 444 20.97 -32.95 15.22
N SER A 445 21.09 -33.89 14.25
CA SER A 445 21.85 -33.64 13.02
C SER A 445 20.99 -33.21 11.83
N ILE A 446 19.65 -33.14 12.00
CA ILE A 446 18.72 -32.72 10.94
C ILE A 446 18.77 -31.22 10.78
N ALA A 447 19.27 -30.76 9.64
CA ALA A 447 19.31 -29.35 9.30
C ALA A 447 18.01 -28.86 8.61
N ARG A 448 17.75 -27.56 8.74
CA ARG A 448 16.67 -26.90 7.99
C ARG A 448 16.95 -26.93 6.50
N SER A 449 15.90 -26.98 5.69
CA SER A 449 16.06 -26.78 4.25
C SER A 449 16.17 -25.31 3.90
N LEU A 450 17.14 -24.96 3.07
CA LEU A 450 17.27 -23.62 2.52
C LEU A 450 16.22 -23.41 1.42
N TYR A 451 15.70 -22.20 1.31
CA TYR A 451 14.71 -21.90 0.27
C TYR A 451 15.30 -22.03 -1.14
N GLY A 452 16.58 -21.71 -1.33
CA GLY A 452 17.27 -21.91 -2.60
C GLY A 452 17.54 -23.39 -2.95
N ASP A 453 17.40 -24.30 -2.00
CA ASP A 453 17.63 -25.75 -2.18
C ASP A 453 16.36 -26.59 -1.91
N LEU A 454 15.23 -26.05 -2.28
CA LEU A 454 13.91 -26.68 -2.06
C LEU A 454 13.75 -27.99 -2.83
N LEU A 455 14.50 -28.21 -3.92
CA LEU A 455 14.44 -29.42 -4.72
C LEU A 455 15.13 -30.61 -4.04
N GLY A 456 16.01 -30.35 -3.06
CA GLY A 456 16.70 -31.37 -2.26
C GLY A 456 15.90 -31.92 -1.07
N ALA A 457 14.67 -31.43 -0.84
CA ALA A 457 13.83 -31.80 0.29
C ALA A 457 12.46 -32.31 -0.15
N THR A 458 11.94 -33.33 0.55
CA THR A 458 10.60 -33.86 0.28
C THR A 458 9.51 -32.81 0.63
N PRO A 459 8.32 -32.90 0.06
CA PRO A 459 7.24 -31.91 0.31
C PRO A 459 6.90 -31.77 1.80
N GLN A 460 6.86 -32.87 2.56
CA GLN A 460 6.55 -32.77 4.00
C GLN A 460 7.70 -32.12 4.78
N ARG A 461 8.96 -32.43 4.45
CA ARG A 461 10.13 -31.75 5.04
C ARG A 461 10.02 -30.22 4.81
N MET A 462 9.61 -29.82 3.63
CA MET A 462 9.41 -28.40 3.32
C MET A 462 8.25 -27.78 4.09
N ARG A 463 7.13 -28.49 4.23
CA ARG A 463 6.01 -28.03 5.08
C ARG A 463 6.46 -27.84 6.53
N ASP A 464 7.27 -28.74 7.04
CA ASP A 464 7.82 -28.63 8.40
C ASP A 464 8.75 -27.41 8.57
N ASN A 465 9.52 -27.05 7.54
CA ASN A 465 10.29 -25.81 7.56
C ASN A 465 9.38 -24.57 7.60
N VAL A 466 8.32 -24.56 6.78
CA VAL A 466 7.33 -23.45 6.78
C VAL A 466 6.68 -23.33 8.15
N GLU A 467 6.20 -24.45 8.71
CA GLU A 467 5.55 -24.47 10.01
C GLU A 467 6.49 -24.01 11.13
N PHE A 468 7.72 -24.51 11.13
CA PHE A 468 8.75 -24.12 12.09
C PHE A 468 9.00 -22.60 12.12
N TYR A 469 9.26 -22.00 10.97
CA TYR A 469 9.49 -20.56 10.90
C TYR A 469 8.25 -19.74 11.27
N THR A 470 7.08 -20.23 10.86
CA THR A 470 5.81 -19.58 11.21
C THR A 470 5.57 -19.61 12.71
N GLU A 471 5.75 -20.76 13.37
CA GLU A 471 5.62 -20.90 14.83
C GLU A 471 6.62 -20.04 15.60
N LEU A 472 7.88 -19.95 15.14
CA LEU A 472 8.88 -19.12 15.81
C LEU A 472 8.47 -17.65 15.76
N GLN A 473 8.07 -17.17 14.60
CA GLN A 473 7.66 -15.80 14.41
C GLN A 473 6.38 -15.47 15.20
N GLN A 474 5.37 -16.34 15.12
CA GLN A 474 4.12 -16.22 15.86
C GLN A 474 4.36 -16.19 17.37
N ARG A 475 5.15 -17.13 17.88
CA ARG A 475 5.49 -17.22 19.31
C ARG A 475 6.13 -15.95 19.84
N TYR A 476 7.02 -15.35 19.06
CA TYR A 476 7.62 -14.07 19.42
C TYR A 476 6.55 -12.96 19.51
N TYR A 477 5.73 -12.80 18.47
CA TYR A 477 4.69 -11.77 18.45
C TYR A 477 3.69 -11.94 19.59
N GLU A 478 3.17 -13.13 19.80
CA GLU A 478 2.26 -13.42 20.91
C GLU A 478 2.89 -13.16 22.29
N SER A 479 4.16 -13.54 22.45
CA SER A 479 4.85 -13.33 23.72
C SER A 479 5.12 -11.87 24.00
N MET A 480 5.41 -11.06 22.97
CA MET A 480 5.56 -9.63 23.10
C MET A 480 4.23 -8.93 23.33
N SER A 481 3.16 -9.34 22.64
CA SER A 481 1.83 -8.82 22.85
C SER A 481 1.36 -9.07 24.29
N ARG A 482 1.51 -10.30 24.80
CA ARG A 482 1.21 -10.61 26.23
C ARG A 482 2.06 -9.78 27.18
N PHE A 483 3.35 -9.62 26.93
CA PHE A 483 4.21 -8.76 27.73
C PHE A 483 3.69 -7.32 27.77
N LEU A 484 3.30 -6.77 26.63
CA LEU A 484 2.74 -5.40 26.56
C LEU A 484 1.40 -5.29 27.28
N ARG A 485 0.49 -6.24 27.05
CA ARG A 485 -0.87 -6.21 27.64
C ARG A 485 -0.84 -6.54 29.15
N ASP A 486 -0.27 -7.69 29.50
CA ASP A 486 -0.41 -8.27 30.85
C ASP A 486 0.63 -7.72 31.82
N SER A 487 1.90 -7.52 31.36
CA SER A 487 2.98 -7.06 32.24
C SER A 487 3.11 -5.55 32.30
N LEU A 488 2.83 -4.84 31.21
CA LEU A 488 2.96 -3.39 31.15
C LEU A 488 1.62 -2.65 31.20
N GLY A 489 0.50 -3.33 30.95
CA GLY A 489 -0.84 -2.73 30.90
C GLY A 489 -1.03 -1.75 29.73
N TYR A 490 -0.30 -1.94 28.62
CA TYR A 490 -0.42 -1.09 27.43
C TYR A 490 -1.77 -1.27 26.76
N ARG A 491 -2.46 -0.17 26.46
CA ARG A 491 -3.83 -0.16 25.93
C ARG A 491 -3.94 0.20 24.45
N GLY A 492 -2.88 0.73 23.85
CA GLY A 492 -2.87 1.15 22.44
C GLY A 492 -2.83 -0.04 21.48
N ILE A 493 -2.86 0.25 20.19
CA ILE A 493 -2.84 -0.73 19.09
C ILE A 493 -1.48 -1.45 19.06
N ILE A 494 -1.48 -2.77 18.89
CA ILE A 494 -0.27 -3.57 18.73
C ILE A 494 -0.23 -4.13 17.31
N LEU A 495 0.81 -3.76 16.56
CA LEU A 495 1.11 -4.22 15.21
C LEU A 495 2.39 -5.04 15.21
N ALA A 496 2.46 -6.11 14.42
CA ALA A 496 3.63 -7.00 14.41
C ALA A 496 4.82 -6.39 13.68
N GLY A 497 4.80 -6.44 12.37
CA GLY A 497 5.92 -6.00 11.51
C GLY A 497 5.42 -5.48 10.16
N THR A 498 6.36 -4.99 9.35
CA THR A 498 6.05 -4.35 8.05
C THR A 498 6.37 -5.21 6.84
N LEU A 499 7.05 -6.36 7.02
CA LEU A 499 7.39 -7.26 5.92
C LEU A 499 6.36 -8.38 5.78
N LEU A 500 5.69 -8.42 4.64
CA LEU A 500 4.78 -9.48 4.25
C LEU A 500 5.30 -10.15 2.96
N SER A 501 5.82 -11.36 3.06
CA SER A 501 6.32 -12.11 1.91
C SER A 501 5.44 -13.29 1.56
N THR A 502 4.76 -13.86 2.54
CA THR A 502 3.96 -15.06 2.42
C THR A 502 2.65 -14.93 3.21
N PHE A 503 1.70 -15.83 2.98
CA PHE A 503 0.49 -15.93 3.82
C PHE A 503 0.81 -16.30 5.27
N ASN A 504 1.94 -16.95 5.50
CA ASN A 504 2.38 -17.35 6.83
C ASN A 504 2.79 -16.14 7.67
N ASP A 505 3.25 -15.05 7.04
CA ASP A 505 3.43 -13.78 7.74
C ASP A 505 2.09 -13.30 8.33
N LEU A 506 1.02 -13.29 7.52
CA LEU A 506 -0.33 -12.92 7.99
C LEU A 506 -0.80 -13.84 9.11
N TRP A 507 -0.59 -15.15 8.95
CA TRP A 507 -0.96 -16.13 9.95
C TRP A 507 -0.21 -15.93 11.27
N SER A 508 1.09 -15.67 11.22
CA SER A 508 1.90 -15.40 12.42
C SER A 508 1.48 -14.12 13.17
N MET A 509 0.77 -13.20 12.50
CA MET A 509 0.34 -11.91 13.05
C MET A 509 -1.12 -11.90 13.54
N GLN A 510 -1.85 -13.02 13.46
CA GLN A 510 -3.29 -13.07 13.79
C GLN A 510 -3.63 -12.61 15.22
N ALA A 511 -2.70 -12.75 16.17
CA ALA A 511 -2.91 -12.30 17.54
C ALA A 511 -2.77 -10.77 17.72
N MET A 512 -2.38 -10.04 16.65
CA MET A 512 -2.23 -8.59 16.68
C MET A 512 -3.56 -7.88 16.39
N ASP A 513 -3.63 -6.60 16.74
CA ASP A 513 -4.83 -5.79 16.50
C ASP A 513 -5.00 -5.42 15.02
N GLY A 514 -3.91 -5.36 14.27
CA GLY A 514 -3.93 -5.03 12.85
C GLY A 514 -2.73 -5.55 12.08
N ILE A 515 -2.84 -5.49 10.76
CA ILE A 515 -1.82 -5.97 9.82
C ILE A 515 -1.43 -4.84 8.87
N VAL A 516 -0.13 -4.76 8.59
CA VAL A 516 0.45 -3.72 7.74
C VAL A 516 0.82 -4.30 6.38
N GLY A 517 0.18 -3.81 5.33
CA GLY A 517 0.58 -4.05 3.95
C GLY A 517 1.58 -2.99 3.51
N SER A 518 2.83 -3.37 3.29
CA SER A 518 3.89 -2.46 2.86
C SER A 518 4.32 -2.78 1.43
N THR A 519 4.38 -1.74 0.60
CA THR A 519 4.88 -1.84 -0.77
C THR A 519 5.35 -0.48 -1.26
N GLY A 520 5.78 -0.41 -2.51
CA GLY A 520 6.14 0.83 -3.19
C GLY A 520 6.19 0.61 -4.69
N TRP A 521 6.43 1.66 -5.41
CA TRP A 521 6.55 1.63 -6.86
C TRP A 521 7.88 2.20 -7.29
N ASP A 522 8.39 1.74 -8.43
CA ASP A 522 9.59 2.26 -9.10
C ASP A 522 10.84 2.26 -8.20
N TYR A 523 11.03 1.19 -7.43
CA TYR A 523 12.18 1.05 -6.53
C TYR A 523 13.51 1.28 -7.27
N ARG A 524 14.43 1.95 -6.58
CA ARG A 524 15.79 2.13 -7.08
C ARG A 524 16.46 0.80 -7.42
N ARG A 525 17.22 0.78 -8.50
CA ARG A 525 18.08 -0.32 -8.94
C ARG A 525 19.52 0.14 -8.91
N ASN A 526 20.37 -0.60 -8.19
CA ASN A 526 21.79 -0.23 -8.12
C ASN A 526 22.48 -0.44 -9.47
N ARG A 527 23.41 0.43 -9.79
CA ARG A 527 24.37 0.28 -10.90
C ARG A 527 25.68 -0.29 -10.39
N THR A 528 26.42 -0.95 -11.24
CA THR A 528 27.80 -1.37 -10.95
C THR A 528 28.75 -0.18 -10.98
N GLU A 529 28.54 0.74 -11.91
CA GLU A 529 29.38 1.93 -12.11
C GLU A 529 28.54 3.18 -12.38
N PRO A 530 28.87 4.34 -11.82
CA PRO A 530 29.82 4.52 -10.70
C PRO A 530 29.32 3.84 -9.42
N GLN A 531 30.25 3.38 -8.60
CA GLN A 531 29.92 2.66 -7.36
C GLN A 531 28.96 3.47 -6.45
N GLY A 532 27.91 2.82 -5.95
CA GLY A 532 26.88 3.45 -5.12
C GLY A 532 25.80 4.21 -5.91
N SER A 533 25.94 4.35 -7.22
CA SER A 533 24.91 4.95 -8.06
C SER A 533 23.72 4.01 -8.27
N TRP A 534 22.59 4.61 -8.64
CA TRP A 534 21.35 3.87 -8.86
C TRP A 534 20.48 4.59 -9.90
N PHE A 535 19.47 3.90 -10.35
CA PHE A 535 18.47 4.41 -11.30
C PHE A 535 17.08 3.88 -10.95
N ILE A 536 16.07 4.48 -11.56
CA ILE A 536 14.67 4.06 -11.50
C ILE A 536 14.16 3.70 -12.89
N ALA A 537 13.05 3.01 -12.99
CA ALA A 537 12.42 2.77 -14.29
C ALA A 537 11.72 4.03 -14.83
N ASN A 538 11.34 4.93 -13.94
CA ASN A 538 10.60 6.17 -14.20
C ASN A 538 9.31 5.91 -15.02
N THR A 539 8.56 4.89 -14.61
CA THR A 539 7.33 4.48 -15.27
C THR A 539 6.11 4.77 -14.39
N PRO A 540 4.98 5.19 -14.98
CA PRO A 540 3.74 5.40 -14.23
C PRO A 540 3.20 4.06 -13.71
N MET A 541 2.72 4.04 -12.47
CA MET A 541 2.02 2.86 -11.95
C MET A 541 0.70 2.64 -12.69
N LEU A 542 0.04 3.72 -13.09
CA LEU A 542 -1.24 3.71 -13.79
C LEU A 542 -1.19 3.02 -15.16
N GLY A 543 -0.04 3.03 -15.83
CA GLY A 543 0.15 2.32 -17.10
C GLY A 543 0.33 0.80 -16.93
N HIS A 544 0.40 0.30 -15.70
CA HIS A 544 0.61 -1.12 -15.43
C HIS A 544 -0.71 -1.88 -15.44
N THR A 545 -0.85 -2.86 -16.33
CA THR A 545 -2.09 -3.60 -16.55
C THR A 545 -2.52 -4.49 -15.38
N ALA A 546 -1.65 -4.75 -14.40
CA ALA A 546 -1.93 -5.58 -13.23
C ALA A 546 -2.06 -4.78 -11.92
N ALA A 547 -2.60 -3.54 -11.98
CA ALA A 547 -2.80 -2.66 -10.81
C ALA A 547 -1.49 -2.22 -10.11
N GLY A 548 -0.37 -2.27 -10.81
CA GLY A 548 0.93 -1.94 -10.21
C GLY A 548 1.24 -2.78 -8.98
N ASN A 549 1.67 -2.14 -7.90
CA ASN A 549 1.98 -2.79 -6.62
C ASN A 549 0.90 -2.58 -5.53
N LEU A 550 -0.23 -1.93 -5.83
CA LEU A 550 -1.33 -1.75 -4.86
C LEU A 550 -1.84 -3.08 -4.27
N PRO A 551 -1.92 -4.20 -5.03
CA PRO A 551 -2.29 -5.50 -4.46
C PRO A 551 -1.39 -5.95 -3.30
N GLY A 552 -0.17 -5.45 -3.23
CA GLY A 552 0.74 -5.68 -2.11
C GLY A 552 0.25 -5.10 -0.78
N ILE A 553 -0.58 -4.06 -0.78
CA ILE A 553 -1.24 -3.53 0.42
C ILE A 553 -2.53 -4.31 0.70
N ALA A 554 -3.38 -4.49 -0.31
CA ALA A 554 -4.68 -5.14 -0.16
C ALA A 554 -4.58 -6.56 0.43
N ARG A 555 -3.46 -7.28 0.20
CA ARG A 555 -3.20 -8.61 0.80
C ARG A 555 -3.13 -8.59 2.34
N ALA A 556 -2.97 -7.43 2.98
CA ALA A 556 -2.93 -7.30 4.43
C ALA A 556 -4.32 -7.17 5.06
N SER A 557 -5.37 -7.08 4.28
CA SER A 557 -6.75 -7.02 4.78
C SER A 557 -7.20 -8.39 5.26
N VAL A 558 -7.47 -8.51 6.55
CA VAL A 558 -7.95 -9.73 7.22
C VAL A 558 -9.16 -9.36 8.06
N ARG A 559 -10.20 -10.22 8.06
CA ARG A 559 -11.42 -10.00 8.85
C ARG A 559 -11.08 -9.72 10.32
N ASP A 560 -11.78 -8.77 10.91
CA ASP A 560 -11.63 -8.36 12.31
C ASP A 560 -10.25 -7.84 12.70
N LYS A 561 -9.41 -7.47 11.71
CA LYS A 561 -8.11 -6.83 11.91
C LYS A 561 -8.07 -5.47 11.24
N LEU A 562 -7.44 -4.50 11.91
CA LEU A 562 -7.15 -3.22 11.28
C LEU A 562 -6.27 -3.44 10.03
N SER A 563 -6.64 -2.80 8.95
CA SER A 563 -5.90 -2.84 7.68
C SER A 563 -5.12 -1.54 7.51
N ILE A 564 -3.79 -1.65 7.44
CA ILE A 564 -2.90 -0.50 7.36
C ILE A 564 -2.07 -0.56 6.09
N GLY A 565 -2.14 0.47 5.26
CA GLY A 565 -1.35 0.61 4.05
C GLY A 565 -0.10 1.45 4.27
N LEU A 566 1.06 0.95 3.82
CA LEU A 566 2.32 1.67 3.82
C LEU A 566 2.89 1.68 2.40
N PHE A 567 3.17 2.87 1.84
CA PHE A 567 3.60 3.01 0.46
C PHE A 567 4.77 3.98 0.29
N SER A 568 5.70 3.66 -0.62
CA SER A 568 6.86 4.49 -0.94
C SER A 568 7.12 4.58 -2.43
N MET A 569 7.59 5.75 -2.87
CA MET A 569 8.17 5.97 -4.21
C MET A 569 9.45 6.78 -4.08
N PRO A 570 10.51 6.46 -4.83
CA PRO A 570 11.75 7.24 -4.79
C PRO A 570 11.66 8.46 -5.70
N PHE A 571 12.20 9.58 -5.23
CA PHE A 571 12.60 10.68 -6.10
C PHE A 571 13.78 10.20 -6.98
N PRO A 572 13.86 10.51 -8.27
CA PRO A 572 13.14 11.57 -8.97
C PRO A 572 11.96 11.08 -9.84
N SER A 573 11.23 10.03 -9.47
CA SER A 573 10.12 9.56 -10.29
C SER A 573 9.18 10.71 -10.69
N ALA A 574 8.91 10.84 -11.98
CA ALA A 574 8.02 11.85 -12.52
C ALA A 574 6.54 11.62 -12.13
N HIS A 575 6.24 10.46 -11.54
CA HIS A 575 4.89 9.98 -11.22
C HIS A 575 4.56 9.99 -9.73
N MET A 576 5.36 10.66 -8.89
CA MET A 576 5.14 10.66 -7.44
C MET A 576 3.80 11.29 -7.02
N ALA A 577 3.21 12.14 -7.85
CA ALA A 577 1.87 12.70 -7.64
C ALA A 577 0.75 11.62 -7.63
N GLU A 578 0.97 10.45 -8.23
CA GLU A 578 0.01 9.34 -8.19
C GLU A 578 -0.15 8.77 -6.77
N MET A 579 0.90 8.80 -5.96
CA MET A 579 0.98 8.09 -4.68
C MET A 579 -0.07 8.52 -3.65
N PRO A 580 -0.20 9.81 -3.24
CA PRO A 580 -1.17 10.19 -2.22
C PRO A 580 -2.61 9.95 -2.68
N LEU A 581 -2.88 10.15 -3.96
CA LEU A 581 -4.21 9.99 -4.53
C LEU A 581 -4.63 8.53 -4.60
N LEU A 582 -3.79 7.66 -5.14
CA LEU A 582 -4.10 6.22 -5.25
C LEU A 582 -4.23 5.57 -3.87
N LEU A 583 -3.33 5.94 -2.94
CA LEU A 583 -3.36 5.38 -1.59
C LEU A 583 -4.62 5.79 -0.83
N SER A 584 -5.03 7.05 -0.91
CA SER A 584 -6.26 7.53 -0.27
C SER A 584 -7.51 6.97 -0.92
N ALA A 585 -7.58 6.94 -2.26
CA ALA A 585 -8.75 6.48 -2.98
C ALA A 585 -9.01 4.99 -2.79
N TYR A 586 -7.99 4.17 -3.03
CA TYR A 586 -8.14 2.72 -2.83
C TYR A 586 -8.16 2.34 -1.35
N GLY A 587 -7.50 3.11 -0.47
CA GLY A 587 -7.62 2.93 0.97
C GLY A 587 -9.06 3.10 1.44
N ALA A 588 -9.74 4.14 1.00
CA ALA A 588 -11.15 4.37 1.31
C ALA A 588 -12.06 3.30 0.70
N TYR A 589 -11.83 2.97 -0.57
CA TYR A 589 -12.61 1.97 -1.29
C TYR A 589 -12.47 0.54 -0.72
N GLN A 590 -11.26 0.13 -0.35
CA GLN A 590 -10.96 -1.17 0.26
C GLN A 590 -11.29 -1.24 1.76
N GLY A 591 -11.54 -0.09 2.42
CA GLY A 591 -11.84 -0.02 3.84
C GLY A 591 -10.60 -0.14 4.72
N TRP A 592 -9.45 0.42 4.30
CA TRP A 592 -8.28 0.47 5.16
C TRP A 592 -8.46 1.53 6.25
N ASP A 593 -8.04 1.21 7.47
CA ASP A 593 -8.16 2.07 8.64
C ASP A 593 -7.10 3.17 8.68
N ALA A 594 -5.92 2.86 8.15
CA ALA A 594 -4.82 3.78 8.08
C ALA A 594 -4.04 3.64 6.78
N VAL A 595 -3.53 4.76 6.28
CA VAL A 595 -2.58 4.80 5.18
C VAL A 595 -1.41 5.69 5.57
N PHE A 596 -0.18 5.21 5.36
CA PHE A 596 1.02 5.96 5.67
C PHE A 596 1.86 6.19 4.41
N LEU A 597 2.22 7.45 4.17
CA LEU A 597 3.29 7.80 3.26
C LEU A 597 4.61 7.47 3.92
N ASN A 598 5.35 6.52 3.34
CA ASN A 598 6.63 6.09 3.89
C ASN A 598 7.72 7.14 3.59
N TYR A 599 8.71 7.26 4.48
CA TYR A 599 9.83 8.20 4.37
C TYR A 599 9.42 9.68 4.32
N GLY A 600 8.59 10.14 5.23
CA GLY A 600 8.30 11.57 5.36
C GLY A 600 9.57 12.39 5.58
N ALA A 601 10.35 12.03 6.60
CA ALA A 601 11.67 12.55 6.88
C ALA A 601 12.56 11.49 7.54
N ASP A 602 13.88 11.53 7.30
CA ASP A 602 14.85 10.58 7.88
C ASP A 602 15.89 11.28 8.77
N SER A 603 16.00 12.59 8.67
CA SER A 603 16.90 13.37 9.51
C SER A 603 16.31 14.71 9.94
N ARG A 604 16.84 15.32 11.01
CA ARG A 604 16.41 16.68 11.46
C ARG A 604 16.59 17.72 10.38
N GLU A 605 17.67 17.63 9.63
CA GLU A 605 18.03 18.56 8.57
C GLU A 605 16.97 18.57 7.46
N THR A 606 16.27 17.46 7.27
CA THR A 606 15.17 17.36 6.29
C THR A 606 14.08 18.40 6.53
N TYR A 607 13.80 18.71 7.79
CA TYR A 607 12.74 19.66 8.15
C TYR A 607 12.96 21.08 7.65
N THR A 608 14.23 21.46 7.44
CA THR A 608 14.62 22.78 6.94
C THR A 608 15.19 22.76 5.53
N THR A 609 15.34 21.57 4.93
CA THR A 609 15.91 21.42 3.58
C THR A 609 14.81 21.55 2.53
N PRO A 610 14.87 22.55 1.62
CA PRO A 610 13.82 22.81 0.64
C PRO A 610 13.98 22.04 -0.67
N PHE A 611 14.66 20.90 -0.66
CA PHE A 611 14.86 20.01 -1.80
C PHE A 611 15.14 18.57 -1.33
N VAL A 612 15.03 17.58 -2.22
CA VAL A 612 15.31 16.18 -1.88
C VAL A 612 16.80 15.92 -2.06
N ARG A 613 17.48 15.49 -0.98
CA ARG A 613 18.90 15.16 -0.99
C ARG A 613 19.16 13.81 -1.64
N ARG A 614 20.33 13.64 -2.27
CA ARG A 614 20.71 12.40 -2.98
C ARG A 614 20.74 11.17 -2.08
N ASP A 615 21.28 11.30 -0.89
CA ASP A 615 21.35 10.23 0.12
C ASP A 615 19.99 9.93 0.78
N LYS A 616 18.98 10.77 0.57
CA LYS A 616 17.65 10.74 1.16
C LYS A 616 16.53 10.74 0.11
N HIS A 617 16.75 10.10 -1.02
CA HIS A 617 15.89 10.12 -2.20
C HIS A 617 14.47 9.56 -2.02
N TYR A 618 14.17 8.93 -0.91
CA TYR A 618 12.79 8.54 -0.57
C TYR A 618 12.05 9.62 0.24
N GLU A 619 12.73 10.63 0.77
CA GLU A 619 12.10 11.64 1.62
C GLU A 619 11.07 12.47 0.86
N LEU A 620 9.92 12.66 1.53
CA LEU A 620 8.78 13.37 0.96
C LEU A 620 8.63 14.80 1.48
N TRP A 621 9.33 15.16 2.57
CA TRP A 621 9.15 16.42 3.29
C TRP A 621 9.24 17.65 2.40
N ALA A 622 10.20 17.69 1.50
CA ALA A 622 10.38 18.75 0.52
C ALA A 622 9.70 18.45 -0.82
N HIS A 623 9.04 17.32 -1.01
CA HIS A 623 8.49 16.95 -2.31
C HIS A 623 7.21 17.74 -2.64
N SER A 624 7.35 18.80 -3.41
CA SER A 624 6.31 19.80 -3.68
C SER A 624 5.01 19.20 -4.22
N ALA A 625 5.06 18.28 -5.19
CA ALA A 625 3.86 17.69 -5.76
C ALA A 625 3.11 16.80 -4.76
N VAL A 626 3.82 15.96 -4.00
CA VAL A 626 3.23 15.06 -3.00
C VAL A 626 2.59 15.87 -1.87
N MET A 627 3.31 16.85 -1.32
CA MET A 627 2.83 17.66 -0.20
C MET A 627 1.70 18.61 -0.61
N SER A 628 1.68 19.07 -1.85
CA SER A 628 0.55 19.88 -2.34
C SER A 628 -0.74 19.08 -2.52
N LEU A 629 -0.65 17.77 -2.77
CA LEU A 629 -1.82 16.89 -2.89
C LEU A 629 -2.28 16.32 -1.54
N ALA A 630 -1.45 16.36 -0.51
CA ALA A 630 -1.75 15.78 0.79
C ALA A 630 -3.07 16.29 1.39
N PRO A 631 -3.42 17.61 1.38
CA PRO A 631 -4.68 18.08 1.94
C PRO A 631 -5.91 17.45 1.30
N SER A 632 -5.99 17.44 -0.03
CA SER A 632 -7.14 16.87 -0.74
C SER A 632 -7.24 15.35 -0.57
N ALA A 633 -6.11 14.64 -0.59
CA ALA A 633 -6.05 13.20 -0.37
C ALA A 633 -6.46 12.83 1.07
N ALA A 634 -5.93 13.57 2.06
CA ALA A 634 -6.24 13.37 3.47
C ALA A 634 -7.73 13.60 3.77
N ILE A 635 -8.29 14.71 3.30
CA ILE A 635 -9.71 15.04 3.51
C ILE A 635 -10.60 13.98 2.84
N ALA A 636 -10.29 13.60 1.61
CA ALA A 636 -11.07 12.58 0.91
C ALA A 636 -11.07 11.23 1.65
N PHE A 637 -9.93 10.81 2.19
CA PHE A 637 -9.79 9.57 2.93
C PHE A 637 -10.42 9.63 4.33
N ARG A 638 -10.05 10.64 5.13
CA ARG A 638 -10.46 10.78 6.53
C ARG A 638 -11.97 11.00 6.66
N ASN A 639 -12.54 11.83 5.79
CA ASN A 639 -13.95 12.21 5.83
C ASN A 639 -14.86 11.29 5.02
N GLY A 640 -14.31 10.18 4.47
CA GLY A 640 -15.11 9.18 3.78
C GLY A 640 -15.79 9.70 2.51
N LEU A 641 -15.14 10.60 1.76
CA LEU A 641 -15.71 11.16 0.54
C LEU A 641 -15.75 10.16 -0.63
N ILE A 642 -15.06 9.05 -0.49
CA ILE A 642 -15.07 7.91 -1.42
C ILE A 642 -15.75 6.76 -0.68
N ARG A 643 -16.74 6.16 -1.32
CA ARG A 643 -17.53 5.07 -0.73
C ARG A 643 -16.72 3.78 -0.63
N LEU A 644 -17.00 3.02 0.40
CA LEU A 644 -16.56 1.65 0.55
C LEU A 644 -17.14 0.79 -0.59
N GLY A 645 -16.33 -0.10 -1.16
CA GLY A 645 -16.78 -1.02 -2.20
C GLY A 645 -17.98 -1.83 -1.73
N ARG A 646 -19.00 -1.96 -2.59
CA ARG A 646 -20.27 -2.65 -2.29
C ARG A 646 -20.08 -4.15 -2.28
N ASP A 647 -19.44 -4.66 -3.32
CA ASP A 647 -19.15 -6.08 -3.46
C ASP A 647 -17.82 -6.42 -2.81
N SER A 648 -17.77 -7.58 -2.16
CA SER A 648 -16.55 -8.06 -1.54
C SER A 648 -16.20 -9.48 -1.99
N LEU A 649 -14.92 -9.76 -2.08
CA LEU A 649 -14.37 -11.09 -2.29
C LEU A 649 -13.71 -11.56 -0.99
N PRO A 650 -14.42 -12.33 -0.14
CA PRO A 650 -13.82 -12.97 1.01
C PRO A 650 -12.97 -14.15 0.55
N LEU A 651 -11.71 -14.18 0.95
CA LEU A 651 -10.77 -15.25 0.68
C LEU A 651 -10.64 -16.15 1.90
N GLN A 652 -10.54 -17.45 1.66
CA GLN A 652 -10.29 -18.44 2.72
C GLN A 652 -9.05 -19.22 2.39
N GLN A 653 -8.25 -19.54 3.40
CA GLN A 653 -7.05 -20.33 3.27
C GLN A 653 -7.06 -21.44 4.31
N THR A 654 -6.75 -22.68 3.88
CA THR A 654 -6.62 -23.79 4.82
C THR A 654 -5.21 -23.84 5.41
N ARG A 655 -5.08 -24.43 6.61
CA ARG A 655 -3.77 -24.68 7.21
C ARG A 655 -2.86 -25.49 6.28
N ALA A 656 -3.40 -26.51 5.61
CA ALA A 656 -2.65 -27.34 4.67
C ALA A 656 -2.07 -26.52 3.51
N ALA A 657 -2.84 -25.55 2.98
CA ALA A 657 -2.39 -24.67 1.93
C ALA A 657 -1.38 -23.62 2.43
N LEU A 658 -1.54 -23.10 3.66
CA LEU A 658 -0.58 -22.21 4.30
C LEU A 658 0.79 -22.87 4.49
N LEU A 659 0.82 -24.14 4.87
CA LEU A 659 2.05 -24.87 5.10
C LEU A 659 2.77 -25.30 3.81
N ARG A 660 2.13 -25.15 2.65
CA ARG A 660 2.81 -25.46 1.38
C ARG A 660 3.87 -24.41 1.07
N PRO A 661 5.08 -24.83 0.71
CA PRO A 661 6.09 -23.92 0.23
C PRO A 661 5.60 -23.18 -1.01
N GLN A 662 5.89 -21.93 -1.07
CA GLN A 662 5.51 -21.10 -2.21
C GLN A 662 6.60 -21.18 -3.28
N TRP A 663 6.54 -22.18 -4.14
CA TRP A 663 7.52 -22.47 -5.21
C TRP A 663 7.61 -21.36 -6.26
N GLN A 664 6.62 -20.48 -6.33
CA GLN A 664 6.55 -19.41 -7.33
C GLN A 664 6.44 -18.05 -6.67
N GLN A 665 7.32 -17.15 -7.04
CA GLN A 665 7.14 -15.71 -6.91
C GLN A 665 6.07 -15.25 -7.93
N GLY A 666 4.85 -15.75 -7.77
CA GLY A 666 3.73 -15.35 -8.61
C GLY A 666 2.89 -14.29 -7.93
N SER A 667 1.96 -13.72 -8.67
CA SER A 667 0.96 -12.84 -8.10
C SER A 667 0.26 -13.51 -6.92
N PHE A 668 0.20 -12.80 -5.79
CA PHE A 668 -0.47 -13.24 -4.58
C PHE A 668 -1.89 -13.75 -4.83
N TRP A 669 -2.63 -13.09 -5.72
CA TRP A 669 -4.02 -13.41 -6.04
C TRP A 669 -4.20 -14.60 -6.96
N LEU A 670 -3.22 -14.92 -7.80
CA LEU A 670 -3.29 -16.08 -8.71
C LEU A 670 -3.49 -17.41 -7.97
N ARG A 671 -3.06 -17.50 -6.72
CA ARG A 671 -3.30 -18.68 -5.88
C ARG A 671 -4.76 -18.93 -5.55
N PHE A 672 -5.58 -17.89 -5.63
CA PHE A 672 -7.01 -17.97 -5.43
C PHE A 672 -7.78 -17.99 -6.76
N GLY A 673 -7.08 -18.19 -7.89
CA GLY A 673 -7.67 -18.03 -9.21
C GLY A 673 -8.12 -16.60 -9.50
N ALA A 674 -7.61 -15.62 -8.74
CA ALA A 674 -7.99 -14.23 -8.84
C ALA A 674 -6.89 -13.40 -9.50
N ASP A 675 -7.28 -12.50 -10.38
CA ASP A 675 -6.39 -11.51 -10.95
C ASP A 675 -6.10 -10.39 -9.92
N ASN A 676 -4.88 -9.84 -9.92
CA ASN A 676 -4.51 -8.70 -9.08
C ASN A 676 -5.43 -7.50 -9.23
N ARG A 677 -6.01 -7.32 -10.40
CA ARG A 677 -6.92 -6.21 -10.74
C ARG A 677 -8.24 -6.25 -10.00
N ILE A 678 -8.61 -7.39 -9.41
CA ILE A 678 -9.90 -7.54 -8.73
C ILE A 678 -10.08 -6.51 -7.60
N MET A 679 -8.99 -6.12 -6.94
CA MET A 679 -9.03 -5.09 -5.92
C MET A 679 -9.39 -3.69 -6.44
N LEU A 680 -9.31 -3.44 -7.75
CA LEU A 680 -9.65 -2.16 -8.35
C LEU A 680 -11.16 -1.95 -8.47
N PHE A 681 -11.94 -3.03 -8.45
CA PHE A 681 -13.39 -2.98 -8.64
C PHE A 681 -14.20 -3.80 -7.62
N ARG A 682 -13.52 -4.46 -6.63
CA ARG A 682 -14.14 -5.13 -5.49
C ARG A 682 -13.28 -5.00 -4.24
N ARG A 683 -13.90 -5.06 -3.08
CA ARG A 683 -13.17 -5.23 -1.82
C ARG A 683 -12.60 -6.64 -1.73
N VAL A 684 -11.38 -6.76 -1.23
CA VAL A 684 -10.71 -8.05 -1.09
C VAL A 684 -10.14 -8.17 0.33
N PHE A 685 -10.45 -9.25 1.01
CA PHE A 685 -9.93 -9.52 2.35
C PHE A 685 -9.89 -11.01 2.65
N PHE A 686 -9.05 -11.43 3.59
CA PHE A 686 -9.06 -12.79 4.12
C PHE A 686 -10.14 -12.93 5.18
N ASP A 687 -11.09 -13.81 4.91
CA ASP A 687 -12.16 -14.17 5.83
C ASP A 687 -11.66 -15.15 6.89
N SER A 688 -10.81 -16.09 6.48
CA SER A 688 -10.16 -17.05 7.36
C SER A 688 -8.79 -17.47 6.82
N LEU A 689 -7.82 -17.57 7.71
CA LEU A 689 -6.48 -18.11 7.43
C LEU A 689 -6.31 -19.55 7.91
N GLU A 690 -7.31 -20.16 8.51
CA GLU A 690 -7.32 -21.57 8.96
C GLU A 690 -8.67 -22.23 8.73
N ALA A 691 -9.30 -21.96 7.59
CA ALA A 691 -10.57 -22.58 7.24
C ALA A 691 -10.46 -24.12 7.25
N SER A 692 -11.45 -24.80 7.79
CA SER A 692 -11.52 -26.26 7.69
C SER A 692 -11.68 -26.68 6.22
N GLN A 693 -11.12 -27.83 5.82
CA GLN A 693 -11.29 -28.32 4.46
C GLN A 693 -12.74 -28.50 4.02
N GLN A 694 -13.65 -28.72 4.97
CA GLN A 694 -15.09 -28.85 4.72
C GLN A 694 -15.80 -27.51 4.48
N SER A 695 -15.23 -26.41 4.93
CA SER A 695 -15.80 -25.05 4.78
C SER A 695 -15.28 -24.31 3.54
N VAL A 696 -14.28 -24.84 2.86
CA VAL A 696 -13.79 -24.27 1.60
C VAL A 696 -14.81 -24.62 0.52
N GLN A 697 -15.84 -23.79 0.40
CA GLN A 697 -16.67 -23.79 -0.81
C GLN A 697 -15.75 -23.62 -2.01
N PRO A 698 -15.95 -24.36 -3.12
CA PRO A 698 -15.24 -24.07 -4.35
C PRO A 698 -15.46 -22.58 -4.61
N GLN A 699 -14.36 -21.88 -4.75
CA GLN A 699 -14.29 -20.44 -4.90
C GLN A 699 -15.48 -19.95 -5.72
N ARG A 700 -16.26 -19.02 -5.15
CA ARG A 700 -17.21 -18.25 -5.95
C ARG A 700 -16.43 -17.83 -7.19
N GLN A 701 -16.83 -18.31 -8.35
CA GLN A 701 -16.05 -18.10 -9.59
C GLN A 701 -15.71 -16.62 -9.65
N VAL A 702 -14.42 -16.31 -9.52
CA VAL A 702 -13.95 -14.95 -9.74
C VAL A 702 -14.39 -14.60 -11.15
N PRO A 703 -15.11 -13.49 -11.34
CA PRO A 703 -15.57 -13.12 -12.66
C PRO A 703 -14.40 -13.15 -13.61
N GLU A 704 -14.54 -13.94 -14.69
CA GLU A 704 -13.54 -13.97 -15.74
C GLU A 704 -13.42 -12.56 -16.31
N LEU A 705 -12.28 -11.93 -16.09
CA LEU A 705 -12.00 -10.63 -16.66
C LEU A 705 -11.72 -10.85 -18.14
N ARG A 706 -12.72 -10.62 -18.99
CA ARG A 706 -12.56 -10.72 -20.43
C ARG A 706 -11.70 -9.57 -20.96
N GLU A 707 -10.74 -9.87 -21.86
CA GLU A 707 -10.20 -8.82 -22.72
C GLU A 707 -11.40 -8.25 -23.54
N PRO A 708 -11.55 -7.05 -23.73
CA PRO A 708 -10.86 -5.77 -23.65
C PRO A 708 -11.06 -4.99 -22.34
N ASP A 709 -11.83 -5.53 -21.39
CA ASP A 709 -12.26 -4.82 -20.18
C ASP A 709 -11.11 -4.62 -19.15
N LEU A 710 -9.99 -5.34 -19.37
CA LEU A 710 -8.86 -5.37 -18.43
C LEU A 710 -8.02 -4.08 -18.39
N SER A 711 -8.18 -3.23 -19.40
CA SER A 711 -7.47 -1.96 -19.51
C SER A 711 -8.22 -0.79 -18.88
N ARG A 712 -9.53 -0.95 -18.67
CA ARG A 712 -10.40 0.09 -18.13
C ARG A 712 -11.32 -0.49 -17.07
N LEU A 713 -10.92 -0.36 -15.80
CA LEU A 713 -11.60 -0.96 -14.67
C LEU A 713 -12.31 0.11 -13.84
N LEU A 714 -13.63 0.01 -13.80
CA LEU A 714 -14.50 0.86 -12.99
C LEU A 714 -14.84 0.13 -11.69
N SER A 715 -14.72 0.83 -10.55
CA SER A 715 -15.15 0.29 -9.26
C SER A 715 -16.66 -0.02 -9.25
N ASP A 716 -17.08 -0.95 -8.41
CA ASP A 716 -18.49 -1.29 -8.22
C ASP A 716 -19.35 -0.14 -7.63
N THR A 717 -18.69 0.86 -7.06
CA THR A 717 -19.32 2.13 -6.65
C THR A 717 -19.42 3.14 -7.77
N GLU A 718 -18.83 2.87 -8.93
CA GLU A 718 -18.70 3.76 -10.09
C GLU A 718 -17.89 5.05 -9.82
N GLU A 719 -17.22 5.12 -8.69
CA GLU A 719 -16.46 6.31 -8.28
C GLU A 719 -15.00 6.31 -8.74
N LEU A 720 -14.39 5.13 -8.90
CA LEU A 720 -12.98 4.98 -9.24
C LEU A 720 -12.84 4.34 -10.62
N LEU A 721 -12.09 4.96 -11.51
CA LEU A 721 -11.78 4.41 -12.82
C LEU A 721 -10.27 4.32 -13.00
N TRP A 722 -9.74 3.11 -13.14
CA TRP A 722 -8.37 2.84 -13.55
C TRP A 722 -8.34 2.54 -15.04
N ASN A 723 -7.68 3.39 -15.82
CA ASN A 723 -7.52 3.23 -17.26
C ASN A 723 -6.03 3.08 -17.60
N ALA A 724 -5.56 1.84 -17.68
CA ALA A 724 -4.16 1.53 -17.93
C ALA A 724 -3.71 1.89 -19.36
N LEU A 725 -4.59 1.80 -20.36
CA LEU A 725 -4.27 2.15 -21.75
C LEU A 725 -3.94 3.62 -21.91
N ASP A 726 -4.75 4.47 -21.29
CA ASP A 726 -4.55 5.91 -21.32
C ASP A 726 -3.63 6.40 -20.22
N THR A 727 -3.16 5.50 -19.33
CA THR A 727 -2.35 5.86 -18.16
C THR A 727 -3.05 6.92 -17.32
N LEU A 728 -4.31 6.66 -16.97
CA LEU A 728 -5.19 7.63 -16.32
C LEU A 728 -5.94 6.99 -15.16
N PHE A 729 -6.07 7.72 -14.07
CA PHE A 729 -6.94 7.37 -12.95
C PHE A 729 -7.87 8.53 -12.63
N THR A 730 -9.15 8.23 -12.39
CA THR A 730 -10.13 9.24 -11.99
C THR A 730 -10.91 8.84 -10.75
N VAL A 731 -11.27 9.84 -9.97
CA VAL A 731 -12.22 9.75 -8.86
C VAL A 731 -13.39 10.66 -9.16
N THR A 732 -14.61 10.17 -9.04
CA THR A 732 -15.84 10.94 -9.28
C THR A 732 -16.82 10.69 -8.15
N THR A 733 -16.88 11.59 -7.20
CA THR A 733 -17.87 11.59 -6.11
C THR A 733 -18.60 12.92 -6.06
N PRO A 734 -19.72 13.08 -5.35
CA PRO A 734 -20.43 14.35 -5.26
C PRO A 734 -19.55 15.48 -4.72
N ARG A 735 -18.65 15.21 -3.79
CA ARG A 735 -17.84 16.22 -3.08
C ARG A 735 -16.35 16.19 -3.41
N TYR A 736 -15.88 15.20 -4.18
CA TYR A 736 -14.48 15.07 -4.55
C TYR A 736 -14.32 14.50 -5.94
N ILE A 737 -13.62 15.23 -6.78
CA ILE A 737 -13.22 14.81 -8.13
C ILE A 737 -11.71 14.86 -8.19
N ALA A 738 -11.13 13.85 -8.82
CA ALA A 738 -9.70 13.83 -9.09
C ALA A 738 -9.41 13.17 -10.42
N VAL A 739 -8.36 13.64 -11.09
CA VAL A 739 -7.77 12.99 -12.26
C VAL A 739 -6.26 13.07 -12.16
N THR A 740 -5.58 11.95 -12.39
CA THR A 740 -4.12 11.89 -12.39
C THR A 740 -3.62 10.99 -13.51
N GLY A 741 -2.42 11.30 -14.02
CA GLY A 741 -1.77 10.55 -15.08
C GLY A 741 -1.63 11.37 -16.36
N ARG A 742 -1.99 10.76 -17.50
CA ARG A 742 -1.83 11.37 -18.81
C ARG A 742 -3.01 12.29 -19.14
N LEU A 743 -2.84 13.58 -18.90
CA LEU A 743 -3.84 14.59 -19.27
C LEU A 743 -3.70 14.95 -20.76
N LYS A 744 -4.32 14.19 -21.65
CA LYS A 744 -4.27 14.42 -23.10
C LYS A 744 -5.67 14.72 -23.65
N GLY A 745 -5.77 15.79 -24.44
CA GLY A 745 -7.04 16.21 -25.04
C GLY A 745 -8.02 16.73 -23.98
N ILE A 746 -9.27 16.42 -24.16
CA ILE A 746 -10.36 16.84 -23.30
C ILE A 746 -10.84 15.64 -22.49
N LEU A 747 -10.73 15.75 -21.17
CA LEU A 747 -11.16 14.72 -20.22
C LEU A 747 -12.43 15.20 -19.51
N GLN A 748 -13.46 14.34 -19.52
CA GLN A 748 -14.67 14.58 -18.71
C GLN A 748 -14.60 13.69 -17.47
N VAL A 749 -14.60 14.28 -16.28
CA VAL A 749 -14.55 13.59 -14.99
C VAL A 749 -15.70 14.07 -14.11
N GLY A 750 -16.79 13.33 -14.11
CA GLY A 750 -18.03 13.81 -13.50
C GLY A 750 -18.48 15.16 -14.12
N PRO A 751 -18.83 16.18 -13.30
CA PRO A 751 -19.18 17.51 -13.77
C PRO A 751 -18.00 18.32 -14.30
N LEU A 752 -16.75 17.94 -13.98
CA LEU A 752 -15.56 18.68 -14.37
C LEU A 752 -15.02 18.23 -15.72
N ARG A 753 -14.79 19.18 -16.60
CA ARG A 753 -14.06 18.99 -17.86
C ARG A 753 -12.67 19.60 -17.73
N VAL A 754 -11.67 18.80 -18.01
CA VAL A 754 -10.24 19.19 -17.97
C VAL A 754 -9.69 19.14 -19.38
N GLU A 755 -9.15 20.22 -19.87
CA GLU A 755 -8.46 20.33 -21.15
C GLU A 755 -7.06 20.86 -20.91
N ARG A 756 -6.05 20.12 -21.33
CA ARG A 756 -4.67 20.57 -21.25
C ARG A 756 -4.32 21.42 -22.47
N LEU A 757 -3.76 22.62 -22.25
CA LEU A 757 -3.45 23.60 -23.30
C LEU A 757 -1.97 23.58 -23.70
N ASP A 758 -1.08 23.14 -22.80
CA ASP A 758 0.34 22.99 -23.10
C ASP A 758 0.66 21.60 -23.73
N SER A 759 1.87 21.42 -24.21
CA SER A 759 2.31 20.15 -24.83
C SER A 759 2.79 19.08 -23.83
N GLY A 760 2.64 19.30 -22.52
CA GLY A 760 2.89 18.31 -21.48
C GLY A 760 1.82 17.22 -21.46
N TRP A 761 2.03 16.15 -20.67
CA TRP A 761 1.06 15.07 -20.58
C TRP A 761 0.86 14.52 -19.15
N VAL A 762 1.83 14.66 -18.25
CA VAL A 762 1.67 14.27 -16.83
C VAL A 762 1.02 15.38 -16.05
N GLY A 763 0.01 15.06 -15.27
CA GLY A 763 -0.62 16.03 -14.38
C GLY A 763 -1.64 15.38 -13.45
N THR A 764 -1.93 16.09 -12.38
CA THR A 764 -2.96 15.74 -11.39
C THR A 764 -3.80 16.96 -11.10
N VAL A 765 -5.10 16.83 -11.21
CA VAL A 765 -6.07 17.86 -10.82
C VAL A 765 -7.03 17.23 -9.81
N THR A 766 -7.21 17.89 -8.67
CA THR A 766 -8.24 17.53 -7.69
C THR A 766 -9.16 18.71 -7.44
N TRP A 767 -10.44 18.45 -7.28
CA TRP A 767 -11.46 19.43 -6.94
C TRP A 767 -12.30 18.90 -5.78
N LEU A 768 -12.26 19.61 -4.65
CA LEU A 768 -12.80 19.19 -3.36
C LEU A 768 -13.75 20.22 -2.81
N SER A 769 -14.97 19.83 -2.46
CA SER A 769 -15.91 20.67 -1.72
C SER A 769 -15.43 20.92 -0.28
N LEU A 770 -15.37 22.16 0.14
CA LEU A 770 -15.03 22.60 1.49
C LEU A 770 -16.26 22.84 2.38
N ASP A 771 -17.44 22.50 1.89
CA ASP A 771 -18.69 22.49 2.63
C ASP A 771 -19.39 21.13 2.45
N THR A 772 -20.65 21.00 2.87
CA THR A 772 -21.39 19.74 2.77
C THR A 772 -22.07 19.56 1.42
N ALA A 773 -22.11 20.58 0.57
CA ALA A 773 -22.78 20.54 -0.72
C ALA A 773 -21.97 19.78 -1.78
N PRO A 774 -22.63 19.18 -2.79
CA PRO A 774 -21.97 18.67 -3.98
C PRO A 774 -21.20 19.79 -4.71
N LEU A 775 -20.12 19.42 -5.40
CA LEU A 775 -19.19 20.37 -6.03
C LEU A 775 -19.84 21.47 -6.90
N PRO A 776 -20.83 21.19 -7.79
CA PRO A 776 -21.47 22.23 -8.58
C PRO A 776 -22.26 23.25 -7.74
N GLN A 777 -22.69 22.88 -6.52
CA GLN A 777 -23.43 23.73 -5.58
C GLN A 777 -22.59 24.18 -4.37
N ALA A 778 -21.35 23.73 -4.25
CA ALA A 778 -20.47 24.09 -3.15
C ALA A 778 -20.16 25.59 -3.15
N ARG A 779 -20.37 26.26 -2.02
CA ARG A 779 -20.02 27.67 -1.86
C ARG A 779 -18.51 27.89 -1.88
N ARG A 780 -17.76 26.94 -1.32
CA ARG A 780 -16.30 26.99 -1.28
C ARG A 780 -15.75 25.62 -1.69
N SER A 781 -14.76 25.62 -2.56
CA SER A 781 -14.09 24.40 -2.96
C SER A 781 -12.60 24.64 -3.21
N LEU A 782 -11.78 23.60 -2.90
CA LEU A 782 -10.35 23.61 -3.15
C LEU A 782 -10.05 22.92 -4.49
N LEU A 783 -9.40 23.63 -5.38
CA LEU A 783 -8.83 23.08 -6.59
C LEU A 783 -7.31 22.95 -6.40
N THR A 784 -6.77 21.77 -6.67
CA THR A 784 -5.32 21.54 -6.67
C THR A 784 -4.87 21.06 -8.04
N ALA A 785 -3.85 21.68 -8.62
CA ALA A 785 -3.30 21.33 -9.92
C ALA A 785 -1.77 21.21 -9.83
N VAL A 786 -1.24 19.99 -10.02
CA VAL A 786 0.20 19.70 -9.96
C VAL A 786 0.64 18.86 -11.16
N SER A 787 1.88 19.03 -11.57
CA SER A 787 2.56 18.18 -12.54
C SER A 787 3.80 17.55 -11.91
N ARG A 788 4.85 17.37 -12.69
CA ARG A 788 6.12 16.81 -12.23
C ARG A 788 6.82 17.77 -11.27
N ALA A 789 7.59 17.21 -10.36
CA ALA A 789 8.45 17.98 -9.47
C ALA A 789 9.90 17.48 -9.56
N CYS A 790 10.86 18.39 -9.47
CA CYS A 790 12.27 18.06 -9.44
C CYS A 790 13.03 19.09 -8.62
N ASN A 791 14.26 18.80 -8.23
CA ASN A 791 15.17 19.84 -7.71
C ASN A 791 15.50 20.84 -8.82
N SER A 792 15.76 22.09 -8.47
CA SER A 792 16.25 23.09 -9.43
C SER A 792 17.52 22.58 -10.11
N ASP A 793 17.68 22.90 -11.39
CA ASP A 793 18.85 22.53 -12.19
C ASP A 793 19.16 21.03 -12.26
N ALA A 794 18.18 20.17 -11.97
CA ALA A 794 18.35 18.74 -12.12
C ALA A 794 18.47 18.36 -13.61
N VAL A 795 19.49 17.55 -13.94
CA VAL A 795 19.77 17.09 -15.30
C VAL A 795 19.64 15.57 -15.39
N TRP A 796 18.81 15.11 -16.31
CA TRP A 796 18.59 13.68 -16.52
C TRP A 796 19.71 13.04 -17.36
N GLU A 797 20.21 11.92 -16.84
CA GLU A 797 21.09 10.98 -17.52
C GLU A 797 20.22 9.94 -18.23
N GLY A 798 19.81 10.21 -19.46
CA GLY A 798 18.74 9.44 -20.10
C GLY A 798 17.40 9.68 -19.43
N SER A 799 16.53 8.65 -19.38
CA SER A 799 15.17 8.75 -18.78
C SER A 799 15.06 8.24 -17.35
N THR A 800 16.12 7.69 -16.78
CA THR A 800 16.04 6.83 -15.59
C THR A 800 16.91 7.30 -14.42
N SER A 801 17.76 8.29 -14.59
CA SER A 801 18.67 8.75 -13.53
C SER A 801 18.96 10.24 -13.64
N ILE A 802 19.19 10.86 -12.47
CA ILE A 802 19.77 12.20 -12.32
C ILE A 802 21.00 12.15 -11.40
N TRP A 803 21.64 11.00 -11.29
CA TRP A 803 22.67 10.76 -10.26
C TRP A 803 23.81 11.78 -10.30
N GLN A 804 24.30 12.15 -11.47
CA GLN A 804 25.32 13.18 -11.62
C GLN A 804 24.71 14.59 -11.58
N GLY A 805 23.56 14.77 -12.21
CA GLY A 805 22.82 16.02 -12.28
C GLY A 805 21.70 16.13 -11.22
N TRP A 806 22.01 15.90 -9.93
CA TRP A 806 20.98 15.83 -8.87
C TRP A 806 20.21 17.14 -8.67
N GLY A 807 20.79 18.26 -9.08
CA GLY A 807 20.21 19.59 -8.88
C GLY A 807 20.41 20.13 -7.46
N THR A 808 19.82 21.27 -7.21
CA THR A 808 19.97 22.08 -6.01
C THR A 808 18.62 22.51 -5.42
N ALA A 809 18.65 23.30 -4.35
CA ALA A 809 17.46 23.95 -3.79
C ALA A 809 17.04 25.16 -4.66
N PRO A 810 15.72 25.49 -4.66
CA PRO A 810 14.60 24.75 -4.09
C PRO A 810 14.10 23.64 -5.00
N MET A 811 13.21 22.78 -4.49
CA MET A 811 12.41 21.92 -5.36
C MET A 811 11.38 22.77 -6.13
N VAL A 812 11.19 22.42 -7.39
CA VAL A 812 10.30 23.15 -8.31
C VAL A 812 9.22 22.24 -8.89
N LEU A 813 8.07 22.81 -9.17
CA LEU A 813 6.94 22.20 -9.87
C LEU A 813 6.95 22.63 -11.34
N GLU A 814 6.66 21.71 -12.25
CA GLU A 814 6.33 22.04 -13.62
C GLU A 814 4.97 22.73 -13.70
N ALA A 815 4.91 23.88 -14.35
CA ALA A 815 3.68 24.63 -14.52
C ALA A 815 2.70 23.93 -15.46
N LEU A 816 1.42 24.03 -15.16
CA LEU A 816 0.31 23.54 -15.96
C LEU A 816 -0.42 24.70 -16.63
N GLN A 817 -0.83 24.48 -17.87
CA GLN A 817 -1.81 25.32 -18.56
C GLN A 817 -3.04 24.45 -18.86
N LEU A 818 -4.15 24.76 -18.19
CA LEU A 818 -5.39 24.00 -18.28
C LEU A 818 -6.57 24.94 -18.60
N ARG A 819 -7.57 24.39 -19.29
CA ARG A 819 -8.93 24.92 -19.27
C ARG A 819 -9.79 23.97 -18.46
N LEU A 820 -10.35 24.48 -17.39
CA LEU A 820 -11.26 23.76 -16.51
C LEU A 820 -12.66 24.31 -16.73
N SER A 821 -13.64 23.44 -16.92
CA SER A 821 -15.02 23.89 -17.07
C SER A 821 -16.01 22.96 -16.38
N TRP A 822 -17.06 23.57 -15.80
CA TRP A 822 -18.11 22.84 -15.09
C TRP A 822 -19.44 23.59 -15.25
N GLU A 823 -20.54 22.94 -14.93
CA GLU A 823 -21.85 23.58 -14.89
C GLU A 823 -22.05 24.25 -13.54
N SER A 824 -22.55 25.50 -13.54
CA SER A 824 -22.85 26.23 -12.32
C SER A 824 -24.00 27.22 -12.55
N THR A 825 -24.92 27.23 -11.60
CA THR A 825 -26.03 28.18 -11.51
C THR A 825 -25.69 29.37 -10.63
N ALA A 826 -24.49 29.46 -10.06
CA ALA A 826 -24.08 30.56 -9.21
C ALA A 826 -24.06 31.90 -9.98
N ASP A 827 -24.51 32.96 -9.35
CA ASP A 827 -24.48 34.31 -9.95
C ASP A 827 -23.07 34.88 -10.02
N THR A 828 -22.26 34.57 -9.04
CA THR A 828 -20.85 35.02 -8.97
C THR A 828 -19.96 33.84 -8.67
N ILE A 829 -18.87 33.73 -9.44
CA ILE A 829 -17.82 32.74 -9.24
C ILE A 829 -16.49 33.46 -9.16
N LEU A 830 -15.77 33.26 -8.08
CA LEU A 830 -14.49 33.87 -7.79
C LEU A 830 -13.44 32.78 -7.61
N VAL A 831 -12.33 32.91 -8.31
CA VAL A 831 -11.21 31.96 -8.19
C VAL A 831 -10.01 32.71 -7.65
N TYR A 832 -9.42 32.20 -6.57
CA TYR A 832 -8.26 32.82 -5.92
C TYR A 832 -7.10 31.81 -5.91
N GLY A 833 -5.89 32.28 -6.16
CA GLY A 833 -4.66 31.59 -5.91
C GLY A 833 -4.31 31.66 -4.42
N LEU A 834 -3.82 30.55 -3.87
CA LEU A 834 -3.42 30.44 -2.47
C LEU A 834 -1.90 30.47 -2.33
N ASP A 835 -1.40 31.00 -1.21
CA ASP A 835 0.03 30.96 -0.86
C ASP A 835 0.44 29.56 -0.34
N SER A 836 1.71 29.42 0.02
CA SER A 836 2.27 28.20 0.60
C SER A 836 1.71 27.83 1.99
N LEU A 837 0.93 28.74 2.59
CA LEU A 837 0.21 28.55 3.84
C LEU A 837 -1.27 28.17 3.62
N GLY A 838 -1.72 28.10 2.36
CA GLY A 838 -3.12 27.85 2.02
C GLY A 838 -4.05 29.04 2.26
N ARG A 839 -3.55 30.28 2.23
CA ARG A 839 -4.31 31.51 2.41
C ARG A 839 -4.48 32.24 1.07
N LEU A 840 -5.48 33.09 0.96
CA LEU A 840 -5.68 33.90 -0.22
C LEU A 840 -4.46 34.79 -0.50
N ALA A 841 -3.92 34.71 -1.71
CA ALA A 841 -2.70 35.38 -2.12
C ALA A 841 -2.87 36.20 -3.42
N SER A 842 -3.69 35.74 -4.34
CA SER A 842 -3.90 36.40 -5.64
C SER A 842 -5.30 36.17 -6.15
N GLY A 843 -5.76 37.04 -7.04
CA GLY A 843 -7.10 36.98 -7.63
C GLY A 843 -8.04 38.10 -7.09
N PRO A 844 -9.36 37.98 -7.32
CA PRO A 844 -10.01 36.93 -8.07
C PRO A 844 -9.66 36.93 -9.55
N PHE A 845 -9.43 35.74 -10.08
CA PHE A 845 -9.23 35.52 -11.52
C PHE A 845 -10.57 35.47 -12.26
N SER A 846 -10.59 35.93 -13.52
CA SER A 846 -11.78 35.91 -14.36
C SER A 846 -12.20 34.46 -14.72
N VAL A 847 -13.51 34.25 -14.76
CA VAL A 847 -14.16 33.03 -15.17
C VAL A 847 -15.12 33.34 -16.30
N ASP A 848 -14.97 32.67 -17.43
CA ASP A 848 -15.85 32.87 -18.58
C ASP A 848 -17.17 32.12 -18.40
N ARG A 849 -18.28 32.72 -18.73
CA ARG A 849 -19.56 32.04 -18.83
C ARG A 849 -19.82 31.64 -20.27
N LEU A 850 -20.06 30.34 -20.43
CA LEU A 850 -20.36 29.74 -21.72
C LEU A 850 -21.85 29.46 -21.86
N PRO A 851 -22.39 29.32 -23.09
CA PRO A 851 -23.79 28.94 -23.31
C PRO A 851 -24.16 27.65 -22.56
N GLY A 852 -25.41 27.55 -22.08
CA GLY A 852 -25.90 26.37 -21.35
C GLY A 852 -25.53 26.30 -19.86
N GLY A 853 -25.16 27.45 -19.23
CA GLY A 853 -24.86 27.49 -17.80
C GLY A 853 -23.48 26.93 -17.40
N ARG A 854 -22.65 26.64 -18.39
CA ARG A 854 -21.28 26.21 -18.17
C ARG A 854 -20.37 27.39 -17.90
N VAL A 855 -19.43 27.18 -16.97
CA VAL A 855 -18.36 28.15 -16.68
C VAL A 855 -17.01 27.58 -17.09
N SER A 856 -16.06 28.42 -17.44
CA SER A 856 -14.72 28.06 -17.88
C SER A 856 -13.68 28.91 -17.17
N PHE A 857 -12.74 28.27 -16.54
CA PHE A 857 -11.58 28.88 -15.91
C PHE A 857 -10.32 28.46 -16.65
N ARG A 858 -9.58 29.46 -17.17
CA ARG A 858 -8.24 29.22 -17.72
C ARG A 858 -7.21 29.32 -16.62
N LEU A 859 -6.73 28.17 -16.18
CA LEU A 859 -5.61 28.05 -15.24
C LEU A 859 -4.31 28.08 -16.03
N ASP A 860 -3.54 29.15 -15.88
CA ASP A 860 -2.21 29.29 -16.49
C ASP A 860 -1.20 29.60 -15.40
N GLN A 861 -0.54 28.54 -14.88
CA GLN A 861 0.43 28.71 -13.79
C GLN A 861 1.70 29.46 -14.20
N THR A 862 1.94 29.67 -15.50
CA THR A 862 3.07 30.47 -15.98
C THR A 862 2.83 31.97 -15.90
N ALA A 863 1.56 32.36 -15.87
CA ALA A 863 1.12 33.77 -15.91
C ALA A 863 0.57 34.30 -14.58
N LEU A 864 0.58 33.47 -13.52
CA LEU A 864 0.07 33.88 -12.22
C LEU A 864 1.00 34.93 -11.55
N PRO A 865 0.45 35.97 -10.89
CA PRO A 865 1.24 36.93 -10.10
C PRO A 865 2.03 36.23 -8.98
N GLN A 866 1.45 35.19 -8.41
CA GLN A 866 2.08 34.27 -7.46
C GLN A 866 1.82 32.84 -7.93
N HIS A 867 2.89 32.12 -8.26
CA HIS A 867 2.77 30.74 -8.71
C HIS A 867 2.31 29.82 -7.58
N THR A 868 1.29 29.01 -7.85
CA THR A 868 0.71 28.10 -6.86
C THR A 868 0.03 26.89 -7.51
N PRO A 869 0.02 25.72 -6.86
CA PRO A 869 -0.83 24.60 -7.23
C PRO A 869 -2.24 24.67 -6.63
N TRP A 870 -2.52 25.58 -5.68
CA TRP A 870 -3.74 25.63 -4.90
C TRP A 870 -4.63 26.82 -5.28
N PHE A 871 -5.92 26.55 -5.46
CA PHE A 871 -6.91 27.59 -5.76
C PHE A 871 -8.16 27.37 -4.93
N LEU A 872 -8.70 28.46 -4.40
CA LEU A 872 -10.03 28.51 -3.80
C LEU A 872 -11.03 28.96 -4.86
N ILE A 873 -12.08 28.18 -5.07
CA ILE A 873 -13.25 28.58 -5.86
C ILE A 873 -14.37 28.93 -4.89
N GLU A 874 -14.87 30.13 -4.96
CA GLU A 874 -16.06 30.59 -4.24
C GLU A 874 -17.20 30.76 -5.21
N GLN A 875 -18.36 30.21 -4.89
CA GLN A 875 -19.59 30.38 -5.64
C GLN A 875 -20.64 31.05 -4.75
N ARG A 876 -21.30 32.07 -5.29
CA ARG A 876 -22.32 32.85 -4.58
C ARG A 876 -23.57 32.94 -5.43
N TRP A 877 -24.70 32.68 -4.80
CA TRP A 877 -26.01 32.89 -5.40
C TRP A 877 -26.60 34.14 -4.80
N LYS A 878 -27.20 35.00 -5.64
CA LYS A 878 -27.96 36.12 -5.13
C LYS A 878 -29.09 35.55 -4.27
N PRO A 879 -29.41 36.18 -3.13
CA PRO A 879 -30.68 35.89 -2.50
C PRO A 879 -31.75 36.08 -3.58
N THR A 880 -32.60 35.11 -3.78
CA THR A 880 -33.79 35.32 -4.62
C THR A 880 -34.54 36.50 -4.01
N ASP A 881 -34.50 37.65 -4.67
CA ASP A 881 -35.33 38.79 -4.27
C ASP A 881 -36.79 38.34 -4.39
N THR A 882 -37.34 37.87 -3.30
CA THR A 882 -38.78 37.68 -3.13
C THR A 882 -39.42 39.01 -2.82
N THR A 883 -39.21 40.01 -3.68
CA THR A 883 -40.03 41.25 -3.77
C THR A 883 -40.74 41.28 -5.11
N SER A 884 -41.43 40.22 -5.47
CA SER A 884 -42.66 40.25 -6.22
C SER A 884 -43.75 39.87 -5.23
N VAL A 885 -44.70 40.77 -4.99
CA VAL A 885 -45.95 40.44 -4.32
C VAL A 885 -46.56 39.26 -5.03
N ALA A 886 -46.31 38.10 -4.55
CA ALA A 886 -47.11 36.91 -4.83
C ALA A 886 -48.16 36.86 -3.73
N GLU A 887 -49.32 37.11 -4.11
CA GLU A 887 -50.54 36.54 -3.50
C GLU A 887 -50.30 35.03 -3.55
N ASP A 888 -50.04 34.47 -2.40
CA ASP A 888 -49.91 33.10 -1.96
C ASP A 888 -48.50 32.85 -1.34
N GLY A 889 -48.37 33.36 -0.11
CA GLY A 889 -47.13 33.23 0.67
C GLY A 889 -46.86 31.78 1.08
N GLU A 890 -45.71 31.22 0.71
CA GLU A 890 -45.16 30.09 1.44
C GLU A 890 -45.06 30.47 2.93
N PRO A 891 -45.53 29.60 3.84
CA PRO A 891 -45.47 29.88 5.27
C PRO A 891 -43.98 30.02 5.70
N PRO A 892 -43.67 30.98 6.62
CA PRO A 892 -42.30 31.23 7.06
C PRO A 892 -41.68 29.93 7.59
N ALA A 893 -40.41 29.71 7.24
CA ALA A 893 -39.64 28.53 7.65
C ALA A 893 -39.62 28.43 9.20
N ALA A 894 -39.80 27.21 9.71
CA ALA A 894 -39.70 26.99 11.14
C ALA A 894 -38.28 27.28 11.65
N TRP A 895 -38.13 27.98 12.77
CA TRP A 895 -36.82 28.22 13.41
C TRP A 895 -36.94 28.23 14.93
N LEU A 896 -35.80 28.04 15.60
CA LEU A 896 -35.69 28.04 17.07
C LEU A 896 -34.38 28.70 17.49
N ARG A 897 -34.45 29.57 18.51
CA ARG A 897 -33.34 30.35 19.05
C ARG A 897 -33.38 30.37 20.56
N VAL A 898 -32.24 30.39 21.21
CA VAL A 898 -32.08 30.54 22.66
C VAL A 898 -31.33 31.85 22.96
N THR A 899 -31.84 32.64 23.91
CA THR A 899 -31.27 33.94 24.30
C THR A 899 -31.23 34.07 25.82
N PRO A 900 -30.09 34.41 26.43
CA PRO A 900 -28.74 34.43 25.88
C PRO A 900 -28.19 33.04 25.56
N HIS A 901 -27.20 32.96 24.70
CA HIS A 901 -26.47 31.70 24.48
C HIS A 901 -24.96 31.92 24.67
N PRO A 902 -24.25 31.24 25.60
CA PRO A 902 -24.80 30.17 26.48
C PRO A 902 -25.84 30.69 27.46
N ALA A 903 -26.85 29.84 27.72
CA ALA A 903 -27.92 30.16 28.67
C ALA A 903 -27.38 30.25 30.09
N GLY A 904 -27.69 31.31 30.82
CA GLY A 904 -27.55 31.34 32.26
C GLY A 904 -28.69 30.52 32.97
N ARG A 905 -28.79 30.64 34.28
CA ARG A 905 -29.86 29.94 35.07
C ARG A 905 -31.29 30.35 34.66
N SER A 906 -31.46 31.40 33.81
CA SER A 906 -32.75 31.93 33.35
C SER A 906 -32.62 32.27 31.83
N GLY A 907 -32.58 31.28 30.97
CA GLY A 907 -32.62 31.50 29.52
C GLY A 907 -34.03 31.53 28.96
N ARG A 908 -34.22 32.06 27.76
CA ARG A 908 -35.49 32.06 27.01
C ARG A 908 -35.29 31.39 25.64
N VAL A 909 -36.35 30.66 25.24
CA VAL A 909 -36.40 30.02 23.93
C VAL A 909 -37.43 30.75 23.08
N GLU A 910 -36.98 31.29 21.98
CA GLU A 910 -37.86 31.88 20.95
C GLU A 910 -37.98 30.86 19.77
N PHE A 911 -39.16 30.65 19.27
CA PHE A 911 -39.38 29.77 18.13
C PHE A 911 -40.57 30.23 17.29
N LEU A 912 -40.52 29.92 16.03
CA LEU A 912 -41.59 30.14 15.07
C LEU A 912 -41.89 28.80 14.38
N LEU A 913 -43.15 28.51 14.21
CA LEU A 913 -43.61 27.43 13.34
C LEU A 913 -44.53 28.00 12.28
N PRO A 914 -44.41 27.56 11.01
CA PRO A 914 -45.35 27.99 9.98
C PRO A 914 -46.78 27.58 10.37
N PRO A 915 -47.80 28.35 9.95
CA PRO A 915 -49.21 28.03 10.28
C PRO A 915 -49.61 26.73 9.59
N THR A 916 -49.61 25.65 10.39
CA THR A 916 -50.07 24.35 9.98
C THR A 916 -51.17 23.86 10.90
N ALA A 917 -52.07 23.01 10.47
CA ALA A 917 -53.12 22.41 11.35
C ALA A 917 -52.58 21.44 12.38
N ALA A 918 -51.29 21.14 12.40
CA ALA A 918 -50.66 20.15 13.27
C ALA A 918 -50.35 20.69 14.66
N ALA A 919 -50.53 19.86 15.67
CA ALA A 919 -50.02 20.14 17.01
C ALA A 919 -48.49 20.16 17.04
N ALA A 920 -47.92 21.05 17.83
CA ALA A 920 -46.48 21.17 18.00
C ALA A 920 -46.06 21.06 19.45
N THR A 921 -44.89 20.53 19.69
CA THR A 921 -44.33 20.34 21.05
C THR A 921 -42.86 20.81 21.05
N LEU A 922 -42.50 21.63 22.02
CA LEU A 922 -41.13 21.96 22.37
C LEU A 922 -40.69 21.12 23.54
N LEU A 923 -39.65 20.34 23.39
CA LEU A 923 -39.08 19.44 24.38
C LEU A 923 -37.70 19.91 24.79
N LEU A 924 -37.38 19.84 26.07
CA LEU A 924 -36.00 19.93 26.57
C LEU A 924 -35.49 18.50 26.83
N ILE A 925 -34.30 18.21 26.39
CA ILE A 925 -33.63 16.92 26.56
C ILE A 925 -32.38 17.14 27.41
N ASP A 926 -32.32 16.44 28.55
CA ASP A 926 -31.18 16.56 29.45
C ASP A 926 -29.96 15.73 29.00
N PRO A 927 -28.79 15.89 29.64
CA PRO A 927 -27.59 15.13 29.29
C PRO A 927 -27.71 13.61 29.42
N LEU A 928 -28.75 13.11 30.08
CA LEU A 928 -29.04 11.67 30.21
C LEU A 928 -30.08 11.19 29.20
N GLY A 929 -30.53 12.07 28.29
CA GLY A 929 -31.53 11.75 27.29
C GLY A 929 -33.00 11.80 27.77
N ARG A 930 -33.26 12.25 28.98
CA ARG A 930 -34.62 12.40 29.49
C ARG A 930 -35.27 13.65 28.91
N THR A 931 -36.55 13.56 28.52
CA THR A 931 -37.30 14.64 27.88
C THR A 931 -38.28 15.30 28.83
N GLN A 932 -38.33 16.62 28.82
CA GLN A 932 -39.30 17.44 29.52
C GLN A 932 -40.00 18.36 28.52
N PRO A 933 -41.34 18.31 28.40
CA PRO A 933 -42.07 19.24 27.56
C PRO A 933 -42.03 20.65 28.18
N LEU A 934 -41.63 21.62 27.37
CA LEU A 934 -41.62 23.03 27.72
C LEU A 934 -42.84 23.78 27.21
N TRP A 935 -43.39 23.35 26.08
CA TRP A 935 -44.58 23.90 25.45
C TRP A 935 -45.26 22.91 24.54
N HIS A 936 -46.60 23.01 24.48
CA HIS A 936 -47.44 22.26 23.56
C HIS A 936 -48.59 23.15 23.09
N GLY A 937 -48.85 23.15 21.76
CA GLY A 937 -49.88 23.99 21.17
C GLY A 937 -50.02 23.77 19.66
N ARG A 938 -50.77 24.63 18.99
CA ARG A 938 -50.90 24.63 17.53
C ARG A 938 -49.81 25.50 16.88
N ALA A 939 -49.31 25.09 15.75
CA ALA A 939 -48.47 25.92 14.88
C ALA A 939 -49.36 26.95 14.14
N ASP A 940 -49.34 28.21 14.57
CA ASP A 940 -50.21 29.27 14.11
C ASP A 940 -49.46 30.41 13.41
N GLY A 941 -48.17 30.23 13.13
CA GLY A 941 -47.32 31.26 12.52
C GLY A 941 -46.93 32.39 13.48
N ALA A 942 -47.28 32.29 14.75
CA ALA A 942 -46.89 33.30 15.73
C ALA A 942 -45.53 33.01 16.37
N LEU A 943 -44.75 34.03 16.63
CA LEU A 943 -43.52 33.97 17.39
C LEU A 943 -43.86 33.58 18.85
N ARG A 944 -43.26 32.52 19.35
CA ARG A 944 -43.45 32.04 20.71
C ARG A 944 -42.20 32.23 21.53
N GLU A 945 -42.37 32.62 22.77
CA GLU A 945 -41.31 32.71 23.77
C GLU A 945 -41.64 31.84 24.99
N VAL A 946 -40.67 30.99 25.36
CA VAL A 946 -40.82 30.10 26.50
C VAL A 946 -39.59 30.23 27.40
N ALA A 947 -39.79 30.41 28.70
CA ALA A 947 -38.70 30.45 29.66
C ALA A 947 -38.12 29.06 29.87
N LEU A 948 -36.82 28.95 29.90
CA LEU A 948 -36.13 27.72 30.31
C LEU A 948 -36.31 27.53 31.85
N PRO A 949 -36.57 26.32 32.33
CA PRO A 949 -36.53 26.05 33.74
C PRO A 949 -35.13 26.28 34.32
N ALA A 950 -35.01 26.36 35.64
CA ALA A 950 -33.69 26.44 36.26
C ALA A 950 -32.92 25.14 36.02
N LEU A 951 -31.88 25.22 35.19
CA LEU A 951 -31.08 24.05 34.77
C LEU A 951 -29.74 24.04 35.50
N ALA A 952 -29.25 22.84 35.79
CA ALA A 952 -27.87 22.64 36.21
C ALA A 952 -26.89 22.94 35.06
N PRO A 953 -25.63 23.35 35.33
CA PRO A 953 -24.63 23.52 34.29
C PRO A 953 -24.46 22.23 33.47
N GLY A 954 -24.49 22.36 32.12
CA GLY A 954 -24.38 21.20 31.24
C GLY A 954 -24.88 21.49 29.83
N LEU A 955 -24.78 20.49 28.95
CA LEU A 955 -25.28 20.57 27.59
C LEU A 955 -26.66 19.89 27.50
N TYR A 956 -27.65 20.68 27.12
CA TYR A 956 -29.02 20.26 26.87
C TYR A 956 -29.36 20.38 25.40
N TRP A 957 -30.48 19.76 25.00
CA TRP A 957 -31.02 19.92 23.65
C TRP A 957 -32.46 20.39 23.73
N LEU A 958 -32.81 21.32 22.89
CA LEU A 958 -34.20 21.66 22.62
C LEU A 958 -34.62 21.00 21.32
N GLU A 959 -35.78 20.39 21.32
CA GLU A 959 -36.36 19.76 20.15
C GLU A 959 -37.79 20.26 19.92
N LEU A 960 -38.00 20.93 18.81
CA LEU A 960 -39.28 21.43 18.37
C LEU A 960 -39.86 20.48 17.34
N ARG A 961 -40.97 19.81 17.63
CA ARG A 961 -41.65 18.86 16.76
C ARG A 961 -43.04 19.37 16.38
N SER A 962 -43.36 19.31 15.07
CA SER A 962 -44.68 19.56 14.54
C SER A 962 -44.87 18.86 13.21
N GLY A 963 -45.68 17.85 13.12
CA GLY A 963 -45.96 17.13 11.88
C GLY A 963 -44.68 16.73 11.14
N HIS A 964 -44.35 17.42 10.07
CA HIS A 964 -43.15 17.18 9.25
C HIS A 964 -41.90 17.96 9.70
N TYR A 965 -42.04 18.83 10.71
CA TYR A 965 -40.92 19.66 11.19
C TYR A 965 -40.31 19.05 12.44
N CYS A 966 -39.00 18.87 12.46
CA CYS A 966 -38.22 18.52 13.66
C CYS A 966 -36.93 19.36 13.66
N ILE A 967 -36.84 20.32 14.59
CA ILE A 967 -35.67 21.20 14.74
C ILE A 967 -35.03 20.88 16.07
N ARG A 968 -33.72 20.64 16.09
CA ARG A 968 -32.94 20.47 17.31
C ARG A 968 -31.93 21.62 17.46
N HIS A 969 -31.81 22.14 18.65
CA HIS A 969 -30.89 23.21 18.99
C HIS A 969 -30.15 22.85 20.30
N PRO A 970 -28.80 22.85 20.32
CA PRO A 970 -28.05 22.63 21.55
C PRO A 970 -28.15 23.86 22.46
N VAL A 971 -28.23 23.64 23.77
CA VAL A 971 -28.25 24.69 24.78
C VAL A 971 -27.15 24.40 25.81
N LEU A 972 -26.13 25.24 25.82
CA LEU A 972 -25.10 25.17 26.83
C LEU A 972 -25.56 26.04 28.05
N VAL A 973 -25.68 25.45 29.21
CA VAL A 973 -25.94 26.14 30.46
C VAL A 973 -24.62 26.33 31.18
N SER A 974 -24.18 27.58 31.35
CA SER A 974 -22.97 27.91 32.07
C SER A 974 -23.14 27.83 33.58
N PRO A 975 -22.08 27.58 34.36
CA PRO A 975 -22.10 27.45 35.82
C PRO A 975 -22.68 28.67 36.58
#